data_7afb290776a66e8f0c4ab59117c67fa2
#
_entry.id   7afb290776a66e8f0c4ab59117c67fa2
#
_cell.length_a   1.000
_cell.length_b   1.000
_cell.length_c   1.000
_cell.angle_alpha   90.00
_cell.angle_beta   90.00
_cell.angle_gamma   90.00
#
_symmetry.space_group_name_H-M   'P 1'
#
loop_
_entity.id
_entity.type
_entity.pdbx_description
1 polymer ?
#
loop_
_entity_poly.entity_id
_entity_poly.type
_entity_poly.pdbx_seq_one_letter_code
_entity_poly.pdbx_strand_id
1 'polypeptide(L)'
;MARKATVRASRASASSRYQRVKAILDAARGKSKSTYGGAGESFWNDLAKLKDARVFGVAMIAPEQQSACCEPEARSARSGLIKGLRGQAPFDGTRFPPLPWGGTRVADADIAFIADWIDDGLPADDSGSIPLESAKSGMLRAQVIDLAEFEVSNTDARRYAYREGEPRQRQNLDCMGEGEVDRLRDAFREIYDLDKHEEDRRNFNNQALIHQNHCQHGWERFLPWHRAYVYEFEQNLQDFKKDIMVPYWDWTMPRYHPHDPVNGCIIPQSFQAFLRPEFLDTMFKDLDPAPTAKQVAAFRKMTEPRMYFVTQSAFFCHVVTKVGYHVTPDPIDPNRQAMIRALLLSNALWYPLRYPAQYANGQTINEAINYHYPTAEDIEQILSLNNFRDFGGGNVYNASFGFLDQNPHNTMHIWTGGQNPDFRPPPQFFAPEYVCDQPGPDNPDLPQGQALGERRNLVATVKDRKFHSKADMYSQPSVGDMFSNLTASYDPVFWPVHVNVDRLWWEWQRRNPTGVPYDLDSVLSPWSYTIRDMLDISRFGYEYVRCSFFMPVGMEAPIGRFVSKPIKISDKARGFSKAEIRMHWVPQLVRSCFVRAFINQPGADASTDIRDNPHYAGYLAIFGHGDCYGGPGHCDLPPSRARPFDERPRNHNTPRNHRLDVTKAVQRMLKDRKVSEVQITLLVIGVDYREEKDLLRLEGVSLNLLD
;
A
#
# COMPACT_ATOMS: atom_id res chain seq x y z
N MET A 1 -74.52 7.89 -6.95
CA MET A 1 -74.08 6.48 -7.13
C MET A 1 -72.60 6.39 -7.11
N ALA A 2 -72.01 6.07 -5.95
CA ALA A 2 -70.57 5.96 -5.74
C ALA A 2 -70.18 4.48 -5.72
N ARG A 3 -69.37 4.04 -6.66
CA ARG A 3 -68.78 2.70 -6.66
C ARG A 3 -67.50 2.70 -5.77
N LYS A 4 -67.58 1.98 -4.65
CA LYS A 4 -66.45 1.61 -3.83
C LYS A 4 -65.59 0.59 -4.60
N ALA A 5 -64.39 0.95 -4.91
CA ALA A 5 -63.34 0.02 -5.36
C ALA A 5 -62.71 -0.62 -4.13
N THR A 6 -62.93 -1.90 -3.94
CA THR A 6 -62.31 -2.73 -2.91
C THR A 6 -60.91 -3.12 -3.39
N VAL A 7 -59.89 -2.54 -2.79
CA VAL A 7 -58.51 -2.96 -2.99
C VAL A 7 -58.28 -4.26 -2.20
N ARG A 8 -58.13 -5.38 -2.90
CA ARG A 8 -57.67 -6.65 -2.32
C ARG A 8 -56.19 -6.49 -1.96
N ALA A 9 -55.91 -6.40 -0.67
CA ALA A 9 -54.53 -6.58 -0.19
C ALA A 9 -54.10 -8.03 -0.44
N SER A 10 -53.11 -8.23 -1.29
CA SER A 10 -52.45 -9.51 -1.47
C SER A 10 -51.72 -9.85 -0.18
N ARG A 11 -52.17 -10.91 0.50
CA ARG A 11 -51.41 -11.54 1.60
C ARG A 11 -50.05 -11.98 1.05
N ALA A 12 -48.96 -11.34 1.49
CA ALA A 12 -47.61 -11.85 1.29
C ALA A 12 -47.53 -13.22 2.01
N SER A 13 -47.19 -14.26 1.29
CA SER A 13 -46.95 -15.59 1.84
C SER A 13 -45.79 -15.54 2.84
N ALA A 14 -46.04 -16.01 4.06
CA ALA A 14 -44.96 -16.16 5.05
C ALA A 14 -43.92 -17.13 4.51
N SER A 15 -42.65 -16.73 4.47
CA SER A 15 -41.55 -17.64 4.07
C SER A 15 -41.29 -18.67 5.16
N SER A 16 -41.01 -19.94 4.81
CA SER A 16 -40.68 -20.98 5.78
C SER A 16 -39.34 -20.69 6.47
N ARG A 17 -39.14 -21.25 7.68
CA ARG A 17 -37.82 -21.14 8.38
C ARG A 17 -36.67 -21.64 7.51
N TYR A 18 -36.86 -22.71 6.75
CA TYR A 18 -35.89 -23.20 5.81
C TYR A 18 -35.51 -22.18 4.73
N GLN A 19 -36.52 -21.50 4.16
CA GLN A 19 -36.24 -20.43 3.20
C GLN A 19 -35.41 -19.29 3.82
N ARG A 20 -35.65 -18.96 5.09
CA ARG A 20 -34.87 -17.97 5.81
C ARG A 20 -33.45 -18.49 6.06
N VAL A 21 -33.24 -19.75 6.45
CA VAL A 21 -31.92 -20.36 6.60
C VAL A 21 -31.12 -20.26 5.29
N LYS A 22 -31.75 -20.61 4.16
CA LYS A 22 -31.14 -20.47 2.85
C LYS A 22 -30.71 -19.03 2.56
N ALA A 23 -31.62 -18.07 2.80
CA ALA A 23 -31.33 -16.66 2.57
C ALA A 23 -30.17 -16.15 3.41
N ILE A 24 -30.06 -16.57 4.69
CA ILE A 24 -28.95 -16.23 5.56
C ILE A 24 -27.64 -16.80 5.01
N LEU A 25 -27.61 -18.08 4.66
CA LEU A 25 -26.41 -18.74 4.19
C LEU A 25 -25.97 -18.24 2.79
N ASP A 26 -26.93 -17.95 1.90
CA ASP A 26 -26.64 -17.37 0.59
C ASP A 26 -26.12 -15.93 0.70
N ALA A 27 -26.70 -15.13 1.59
CA ALA A 27 -26.23 -13.78 1.87
C ALA A 27 -24.79 -13.81 2.43
N ALA A 28 -24.52 -14.71 3.38
CA ALA A 28 -23.22 -14.87 3.98
C ALA A 28 -22.17 -15.41 2.98
N ARG A 29 -22.56 -16.32 2.08
CA ARG A 29 -21.71 -16.81 1.01
C ARG A 29 -21.34 -15.71 0.01
N GLY A 30 -22.28 -14.81 -0.29
CA GLY A 30 -22.09 -13.76 -1.28
C GLY A 30 -21.71 -14.31 -2.67
N LYS A 31 -20.61 -13.83 -3.24
CA LYS A 31 -20.10 -14.26 -4.55
C LYS A 31 -19.10 -15.43 -4.48
N SER A 32 -18.86 -15.99 -3.29
CA SER A 32 -17.92 -17.11 -3.13
C SER A 32 -18.37 -18.32 -3.95
N LYS A 33 -17.43 -18.95 -4.63
CA LYS A 33 -17.59 -20.18 -5.39
C LYS A 33 -16.96 -21.41 -4.70
N SER A 34 -16.80 -21.34 -3.37
CA SER A 34 -16.25 -22.47 -2.62
C SER A 34 -17.11 -23.71 -2.77
N THR A 35 -16.48 -24.84 -3.06
CA THR A 35 -17.15 -26.14 -3.19
C THR A 35 -17.21 -26.92 -1.87
N TYR A 36 -16.73 -26.33 -0.77
CA TYR A 36 -16.76 -26.91 0.59
C TYR A 36 -16.27 -28.35 0.65
N GLY A 37 -15.10 -28.62 0.03
CA GLY A 37 -14.53 -29.96 0.04
C GLY A 37 -15.35 -31.01 -0.70
N GLY A 38 -16.08 -30.61 -1.73
CA GLY A 38 -16.92 -31.49 -2.57
C GLY A 38 -18.38 -31.56 -2.18
N ALA A 39 -18.81 -30.87 -1.11
CA ALA A 39 -20.24 -30.78 -0.75
C ALA A 39 -21.07 -29.94 -1.74
N GLY A 40 -20.41 -29.06 -2.52
CA GLY A 40 -21.04 -28.17 -3.50
C GLY A 40 -21.16 -26.73 -3.03
N GLU A 41 -21.18 -25.78 -3.97
CA GLU A 41 -21.17 -24.32 -3.69
C GLU A 41 -22.32 -23.84 -2.79
N SER A 42 -23.45 -24.50 -2.82
CA SER A 42 -24.66 -24.14 -2.05
C SER A 42 -25.37 -25.41 -1.60
N PHE A 43 -24.67 -26.27 -0.91
CA PHE A 43 -25.21 -27.57 -0.44
C PHE A 43 -26.45 -27.39 0.46
N TRP A 44 -26.67 -26.21 1.02
CA TRP A 44 -27.86 -25.85 1.83
C TRP A 44 -29.09 -25.49 1.01
N ASN A 45 -28.99 -25.36 -0.31
CA ASN A 45 -30.15 -25.00 -1.16
C ASN A 45 -31.14 -26.15 -1.36
N ASP A 46 -30.73 -27.36 -1.06
CA ASP A 46 -31.56 -28.56 -1.04
C ASP A 46 -31.47 -29.19 0.34
N LEU A 47 -32.63 -29.44 0.99
CA LEU A 47 -32.67 -29.93 2.35
C LEU A 47 -32.11 -31.35 2.48
N ALA A 48 -32.30 -32.20 1.49
CA ALA A 48 -31.74 -33.57 1.49
C ALA A 48 -30.21 -33.48 1.37
N LYS A 49 -29.72 -32.66 0.44
CA LYS A 49 -28.28 -32.42 0.31
C LYS A 49 -27.66 -31.84 1.58
N LEU A 50 -28.32 -30.88 2.25
CA LEU A 50 -27.86 -30.33 3.51
C LEU A 50 -27.74 -31.39 4.61
N LYS A 51 -28.73 -32.26 4.73
CA LYS A 51 -28.73 -33.36 5.72
C LYS A 51 -27.59 -34.36 5.50
N ASP A 52 -27.27 -34.61 4.23
CA ASP A 52 -26.22 -35.59 3.86
C ASP A 52 -24.84 -34.92 3.68
N ALA A 53 -24.79 -33.60 3.68
CA ALA A 53 -23.55 -32.86 3.42
C ALA A 53 -22.46 -33.17 4.40
N ARG A 54 -21.26 -33.44 3.87
CA ARG A 54 -20.04 -33.61 4.65
C ARG A 54 -18.96 -32.71 4.07
N VAL A 55 -18.41 -31.84 4.92
CA VAL A 55 -17.27 -31.00 4.57
C VAL A 55 -16.02 -31.66 5.13
N PHE A 56 -15.20 -32.20 4.24
CA PHE A 56 -14.04 -33.04 4.61
C PHE A 56 -14.33 -34.12 5.67
N GLY A 57 -15.43 -34.80 5.51
CA GLY A 57 -15.86 -35.87 6.42
C GLY A 57 -16.67 -35.42 7.65
N VAL A 58 -16.72 -34.10 7.92
CA VAL A 58 -17.51 -33.57 9.03
C VAL A 58 -18.96 -33.38 8.57
N ALA A 59 -19.91 -34.08 9.24
CA ALA A 59 -21.32 -33.99 8.94
C ALA A 59 -21.83 -32.58 9.25
N MET A 60 -22.46 -31.91 8.25
CA MET A 60 -22.98 -30.58 8.44
C MET A 60 -24.21 -30.55 9.35
N ILE A 61 -25.04 -31.61 9.25
CA ILE A 61 -26.15 -31.85 10.18
C ILE A 61 -25.83 -33.16 10.93
N ALA A 62 -25.83 -33.11 12.24
CA ALA A 62 -25.59 -34.28 13.05
C ALA A 62 -26.77 -35.28 12.93
N PRO A 63 -26.51 -36.59 12.89
CA PRO A 63 -27.57 -37.62 12.92
C PRO A 63 -28.39 -37.52 14.19
N GLU A 64 -29.64 -37.99 14.14
CA GLU A 64 -30.49 -38.12 15.33
C GLU A 64 -29.89 -39.15 16.29
N GLN A 65 -29.86 -38.79 17.56
CA GLN A 65 -29.27 -39.65 18.58
C GLN A 65 -30.30 -40.70 19.03
N GLN A 66 -29.93 -42.00 18.97
CA GLN A 66 -30.82 -43.08 19.32
C GLN A 66 -30.51 -43.69 20.71
N SER A 67 -29.74 -43.03 21.58
CA SER A 67 -29.31 -43.71 22.82
C SER A 67 -29.53 -42.92 24.08
N ALA A 68 -29.96 -43.62 25.13
CA ALA A 68 -30.47 -43.17 26.40
C ALA A 68 -29.44 -43.26 27.57
N CYS A 69 -28.19 -42.87 27.39
CA CYS A 69 -27.20 -43.01 28.44
C CYS A 69 -26.56 -41.73 29.00
N CYS A 70 -26.80 -40.55 28.41
CA CYS A 70 -26.29 -39.27 28.92
C CYS A 70 -27.28 -38.18 28.55
N GLU A 71 -27.29 -37.03 29.23
CA GLU A 71 -28.07 -35.89 28.79
C GLU A 71 -27.75 -35.57 27.31
N PRO A 72 -28.74 -35.52 26.43
CA PRO A 72 -28.46 -35.44 24.99
C PRO A 72 -28.00 -34.00 24.68
N GLU A 73 -26.72 -33.86 24.25
CA GLU A 73 -26.24 -32.65 23.67
C GLU A 73 -27.12 -32.28 22.45
N ALA A 74 -27.57 -31.00 22.35
CA ALA A 74 -28.42 -30.50 21.29
C ALA A 74 -27.88 -30.91 19.91
N ARG A 75 -28.76 -31.25 18.98
CA ARG A 75 -28.38 -31.67 17.59
C ARG A 75 -27.60 -30.60 16.90
N SER A 76 -27.98 -29.31 17.09
CA SER A 76 -27.30 -28.14 16.58
C SER A 76 -25.85 -28.07 17.08
N ALA A 77 -25.61 -28.28 18.38
CA ALA A 77 -24.29 -28.20 18.97
C ALA A 77 -23.33 -29.27 18.42
N ARG A 78 -23.84 -30.42 18.00
CA ARG A 78 -23.09 -31.49 17.36
C ARG A 78 -22.91 -31.32 15.85
N SER A 79 -23.71 -30.44 15.22
CA SER A 79 -23.72 -30.23 13.78
C SER A 79 -22.55 -29.39 13.31
N GLY A 80 -21.85 -29.86 12.28
CA GLY A 80 -20.72 -29.17 11.69
C GLY A 80 -21.07 -27.80 11.11
N LEU A 81 -22.31 -27.60 10.67
CA LEU A 81 -22.78 -26.30 10.21
C LEU A 81 -22.71 -25.26 11.33
N ILE A 82 -23.26 -25.54 12.50
CA ILE A 82 -23.26 -24.60 13.63
C ILE A 82 -21.83 -24.40 14.17
N LYS A 83 -21.07 -25.49 14.31
CA LYS A 83 -19.65 -25.38 14.69
C LYS A 83 -18.87 -24.50 13.70
N GLY A 84 -19.11 -24.68 12.42
CA GLY A 84 -18.47 -23.91 11.36
C GLY A 84 -18.85 -22.43 11.39
N LEU A 85 -20.14 -22.13 11.56
CA LEU A 85 -20.62 -20.73 11.65
C LEU A 85 -20.14 -20.03 12.92
N ARG A 86 -19.97 -20.76 14.02
CA ARG A 86 -19.43 -20.23 15.30
C ARG A 86 -17.90 -20.20 15.37
N GLY A 87 -17.21 -20.78 14.41
CA GLY A 87 -15.76 -20.94 14.46
C GLY A 87 -15.30 -21.85 15.60
N GLN A 88 -16.00 -22.95 15.84
CA GLN A 88 -15.65 -23.96 16.83
C GLN A 88 -14.96 -25.16 16.17
N ALA A 89 -14.14 -25.90 16.91
CA ALA A 89 -13.43 -27.07 16.38
C ALA A 89 -14.37 -28.05 15.64
N PRO A 90 -13.99 -28.54 14.47
CA PRO A 90 -12.73 -28.39 13.74
C PRO A 90 -12.68 -27.18 12.79
N PHE A 91 -13.63 -26.23 12.89
CA PHE A 91 -13.73 -25.00 12.08
C PHE A 91 -13.26 -23.75 12.85
N ASP A 92 -12.42 -23.94 13.83
CA ASP A 92 -11.86 -22.92 14.73
C ASP A 92 -10.51 -22.38 14.24
N GLY A 93 -10.07 -22.84 13.10
CA GLY A 93 -8.80 -22.50 12.58
C GLY A 93 -7.72 -23.52 12.74
N THR A 94 -7.91 -24.49 13.56
CA THR A 94 -6.90 -25.55 13.74
C THR A 94 -6.87 -26.53 12.57
N ARG A 95 -8.03 -26.82 11.98
CA ARG A 95 -8.16 -27.75 10.86
C ARG A 95 -8.88 -27.18 9.65
N PHE A 96 -9.96 -26.42 9.88
CA PHE A 96 -10.73 -25.77 8.82
C PHE A 96 -11.11 -24.35 9.25
N PRO A 97 -11.25 -23.40 8.29
CA PRO A 97 -11.75 -22.06 8.59
C PRO A 97 -13.23 -22.09 9.01
N PRO A 98 -13.68 -21.06 9.76
CA PRO A 98 -15.10 -20.83 9.97
C PRO A 98 -15.90 -20.75 8.66
N LEU A 99 -17.14 -21.21 8.70
CA LEU A 99 -18.06 -21.12 7.55
C LEU A 99 -18.76 -19.74 7.51
N PRO A 100 -19.18 -19.28 6.32
CA PRO A 100 -18.93 -19.84 4.98
C PRO A 100 -17.59 -19.43 4.39
N TRP A 101 -16.90 -20.34 3.73
CA TRP A 101 -15.59 -20.05 3.14
C TRP A 101 -15.69 -19.07 1.98
N GLY A 102 -14.84 -18.03 2.02
CA GLY A 102 -14.85 -16.97 1.01
C GLY A 102 -16.08 -16.05 1.08
N GLY A 103 -16.83 -16.13 2.15
CA GLY A 103 -18.00 -15.29 2.42
C GLY A 103 -17.82 -14.45 3.69
N THR A 104 -18.94 -13.91 4.18
CA THR A 104 -19.01 -13.09 5.39
C THR A 104 -19.48 -13.91 6.58
N ARG A 105 -19.06 -13.53 7.79
CA ARG A 105 -19.55 -14.17 9.04
C ARG A 105 -21.05 -14.00 9.20
N VAL A 106 -21.73 -15.07 9.61
CA VAL A 106 -23.15 -15.04 9.98
C VAL A 106 -23.31 -14.43 11.38
N ALA A 107 -24.30 -13.59 11.58
CA ALA A 107 -24.56 -12.97 12.87
C ALA A 107 -24.99 -14.00 13.93
N ASP A 108 -24.60 -13.76 15.19
CA ASP A 108 -24.88 -14.70 16.27
C ASP A 108 -26.38 -14.97 16.46
N ALA A 109 -27.26 -13.97 16.23
CA ALA A 109 -28.71 -14.13 16.25
C ALA A 109 -29.22 -15.05 15.11
N ASP A 110 -28.61 -14.97 13.92
CA ASP A 110 -28.95 -15.83 12.81
C ASP A 110 -28.37 -17.25 12.98
N ILE A 111 -27.21 -17.38 13.62
CA ILE A 111 -26.65 -18.69 14.01
C ILE A 111 -27.57 -19.35 15.05
N ALA A 112 -28.08 -18.60 16.04
CA ALA A 112 -29.03 -19.11 17.01
C ALA A 112 -30.33 -19.56 16.33
N PHE A 113 -30.86 -18.78 15.39
CA PHE A 113 -32.04 -19.14 14.61
C PHE A 113 -31.84 -20.43 13.79
N ILE A 114 -30.67 -20.61 13.17
CA ILE A 114 -30.33 -21.85 12.45
C ILE A 114 -30.19 -23.03 13.42
N ALA A 115 -29.63 -22.79 14.61
CA ALA A 115 -29.50 -23.83 15.63
C ALA A 115 -30.86 -24.31 16.11
N ASP A 116 -31.78 -23.40 16.46
CA ASP A 116 -33.15 -23.72 16.88
C ASP A 116 -33.91 -24.48 15.79
N TRP A 117 -33.74 -24.08 14.50
CA TRP A 117 -34.33 -24.78 13.37
C TRP A 117 -33.79 -26.21 13.20
N ILE A 118 -32.49 -26.45 13.48
CA ILE A 118 -31.88 -27.79 13.47
C ILE A 118 -32.44 -28.64 14.62
N ASP A 119 -32.54 -28.05 15.81
CA ASP A 119 -33.00 -28.76 17.00
C ASP A 119 -34.50 -29.09 16.93
N ASP A 120 -35.30 -28.30 16.22
CA ASP A 120 -36.72 -28.57 15.90
C ASP A 120 -36.89 -29.60 14.75
N GLY A 121 -35.82 -30.27 14.29
CA GLY A 121 -35.91 -31.35 13.32
C GLY A 121 -35.82 -30.96 11.85
N LEU A 122 -35.38 -29.73 11.54
CA LEU A 122 -35.20 -29.20 10.18
C LEU A 122 -36.50 -29.19 9.37
N PRO A 123 -37.59 -28.56 9.84
CA PRO A 123 -38.85 -28.53 9.09
C PRO A 123 -38.68 -27.81 7.75
N ALA A 124 -39.18 -28.43 6.66
CA ALA A 124 -39.14 -27.87 5.31
C ALA A 124 -40.21 -26.79 5.10
N ASP A 125 -41.38 -27.00 5.67
CA ASP A 125 -42.63 -26.21 5.46
C ASP A 125 -43.30 -25.92 6.80
N ASP A 126 -42.70 -25.13 7.65
CA ASP A 126 -43.39 -24.61 8.82
C ASP A 126 -43.95 -23.22 8.52
N SER A 127 -45.24 -23.12 8.42
CA SER A 127 -45.98 -21.87 8.24
C SER A 127 -46.08 -21.05 9.52
N GLY A 128 -45.13 -21.17 10.44
CA GLY A 128 -45.01 -20.31 11.59
C GLY A 128 -44.73 -18.88 11.15
N SER A 129 -45.67 -17.99 11.40
CA SER A 129 -45.66 -16.59 11.00
C SER A 129 -44.49 -15.84 11.60
N ILE A 130 -43.37 -15.77 10.88
CA ILE A 130 -42.31 -14.82 11.15
C ILE A 130 -42.60 -13.57 10.33
N PRO A 131 -42.80 -12.39 10.93
CA PRO A 131 -43.04 -11.16 10.19
C PRO A 131 -41.85 -10.86 9.25
N LEU A 132 -42.18 -10.47 8.02
CA LEU A 132 -41.17 -10.13 7.00
C LEU A 132 -40.24 -9.00 7.42
N GLU A 133 -40.62 -8.19 8.39
CA GLU A 133 -39.81 -7.11 8.97
C GLU A 133 -38.62 -7.64 9.77
N SER A 134 -38.76 -8.79 10.44
CA SER A 134 -37.60 -9.38 11.14
C SER A 134 -36.59 -10.01 10.18
N ALA A 135 -37.01 -10.40 8.99
CA ALA A 135 -36.08 -10.88 7.95
C ALA A 135 -35.24 -9.76 7.33
N LYS A 136 -35.73 -8.52 7.34
CA LYS A 136 -34.90 -7.35 6.92
C LYS A 136 -33.94 -6.88 7.99
N SER A 137 -34.21 -7.10 9.26
CA SER A 137 -33.27 -6.78 10.34
C SER A 137 -32.25 -7.88 10.60
N GLY A 138 -32.53 -9.12 10.15
CA GLY A 138 -31.59 -10.23 10.19
C GLY A 138 -30.78 -10.40 8.89
N MET A 139 -31.09 -9.69 7.82
CA MET A 139 -30.06 -9.39 6.84
C MET A 139 -28.98 -8.61 7.61
N LEU A 140 -27.87 -9.27 7.85
CA LEU A 140 -26.66 -8.57 8.18
C LEU A 140 -26.67 -7.27 7.37
N ARG A 141 -26.92 -6.17 8.04
CA ARG A 141 -25.99 -5.08 7.81
C ARG A 141 -24.65 -5.77 7.92
N ALA A 142 -24.08 -6.18 6.79
CA ALA A 142 -22.64 -6.24 6.71
C ALA A 142 -22.26 -5.05 7.57
N GLN A 143 -21.65 -5.31 8.73
CA GLN A 143 -21.21 -4.18 9.50
C GLN A 143 -20.32 -3.46 8.51
N VAL A 144 -20.93 -2.50 7.80
CA VAL A 144 -20.18 -1.38 7.33
C VAL A 144 -19.61 -0.90 8.62
N ILE A 145 -18.39 -1.35 8.89
CA ILE A 145 -17.63 -0.87 10.00
C ILE A 145 -17.61 0.60 9.69
N ASP A 146 -18.43 1.38 10.37
CA ASP A 146 -18.34 2.81 10.26
C ASP A 146 -16.99 3.16 10.87
N LEU A 147 -15.98 3.21 9.97
CA LEU A 147 -14.60 3.48 10.37
C LEU A 147 -14.49 4.82 11.09
N ALA A 148 -15.51 5.68 10.97
CA ALA A 148 -15.60 6.92 11.72
C ALA A 148 -15.93 6.73 13.21
N GLU A 149 -16.53 5.60 13.59
CA GLU A 149 -16.86 5.30 14.99
C GLU A 149 -15.72 4.62 15.78
N PHE A 150 -14.61 4.25 15.12
CA PHE A 150 -13.49 3.68 15.81
C PHE A 150 -12.73 4.75 16.60
N GLU A 151 -12.89 4.71 17.90
CA GLU A 151 -11.96 5.40 18.78
C GLU A 151 -10.57 4.77 18.63
N VAL A 152 -9.59 5.62 18.41
CA VAL A 152 -8.21 5.21 18.38
C VAL A 152 -7.78 4.85 19.79
N SER A 153 -7.57 3.55 20.04
CA SER A 153 -7.25 3.00 21.37
C SER A 153 -5.80 3.24 21.81
N ASN A 154 -5.04 4.04 21.07
CA ASN A 154 -3.60 4.10 21.16
C ASN A 154 -3.16 5.44 21.77
N THR A 155 -2.12 5.40 22.59
CA THR A 155 -1.53 6.60 23.21
C THR A 155 -0.95 7.57 22.19
N ASP A 156 -0.63 7.10 21.00
CA ASP A 156 -0.16 7.92 19.87
C ASP A 156 -1.31 8.43 18.99
N ALA A 157 -2.56 8.22 19.40
CA ALA A 157 -3.75 8.72 18.71
C ALA A 157 -3.63 10.20 18.32
N ARG A 158 -2.96 10.99 19.14
CA ARG A 158 -2.69 12.41 18.86
C ARG A 158 -1.77 12.64 17.68
N ARG A 159 -0.92 11.69 17.32
CA ARG A 159 0.00 11.82 16.19
C ARG A 159 -0.75 11.85 14.86
N TYR A 160 -1.82 11.13 14.71
CA TYR A 160 -2.56 10.99 13.47
C TYR A 160 -3.99 11.54 13.50
N ALA A 161 -4.63 11.67 14.63
CA ALA A 161 -5.92 12.39 14.74
C ALA A 161 -5.80 13.85 14.29
N TYR A 162 -4.58 14.34 14.11
CA TYR A 162 -4.27 15.74 14.09
C TYR A 162 -3.65 16.25 12.79
N ARG A 163 -4.09 15.76 11.65
CA ARG A 163 -3.63 16.33 10.40
C ARG A 163 -4.70 17.20 9.78
N GLU A 164 -4.70 18.44 10.23
CA GLU A 164 -5.42 19.48 9.49
C GLU A 164 -4.74 19.69 8.13
N GLY A 165 -5.54 19.77 7.12
CA GLY A 165 -5.10 19.98 5.77
C GLY A 165 -5.46 18.81 4.86
N GLU A 166 -4.93 18.85 3.68
CA GLU A 166 -5.08 17.76 2.73
C GLU A 166 -4.31 16.54 3.16
N PRO A 167 -4.83 15.34 2.87
CA PRO A 167 -4.05 14.12 3.03
C PRO A 167 -2.74 14.23 2.26
N ARG A 168 -1.65 13.77 2.86
CA ARG A 168 -0.38 13.63 2.16
C ARG A 168 -0.50 12.57 1.08
N GLN A 169 0.18 12.78 -0.04
CA GLN A 169 0.02 11.93 -1.21
C GLN A 169 1.17 10.95 -1.36
N ARG A 170 0.87 9.66 -1.27
CA ARG A 170 1.76 8.60 -1.72
C ARG A 170 1.55 8.40 -3.21
N GLN A 171 2.50 8.89 -4.00
CA GLN A 171 2.42 8.81 -5.47
C GLN A 171 3.24 7.66 -6.04
N ASN A 172 2.97 7.32 -7.28
CA ASN A 172 3.79 6.38 -8.02
C ASN A 172 5.20 6.94 -8.19
N LEU A 173 6.21 6.14 -7.84
CA LEU A 173 7.62 6.51 -7.98
C LEU A 173 7.99 6.97 -9.39
N ASP A 174 7.39 6.35 -10.42
CA ASP A 174 7.63 6.72 -11.83
C ASP A 174 7.05 8.09 -12.22
N CYS A 175 6.22 8.68 -11.37
CA CYS A 175 5.64 10.01 -11.58
C CYS A 175 6.42 11.12 -10.88
N MET A 176 7.32 10.77 -9.96
CA MET A 176 8.12 11.74 -9.24
C MET A 176 9.10 12.47 -10.15
N GLY A 177 9.16 13.78 -10.01
CA GLY A 177 10.20 14.58 -10.62
C GLY A 177 11.54 14.39 -9.92
N GLU A 178 12.67 14.64 -10.63
CA GLU A 178 14.00 14.44 -10.08
C GLU A 178 14.23 15.23 -8.78
N GLY A 179 13.68 16.45 -8.68
CA GLY A 179 13.76 17.25 -7.45
C GLY A 179 13.02 16.63 -6.26
N GLU A 180 11.90 15.94 -6.50
CA GLU A 180 11.18 15.22 -5.44
C GLU A 180 11.96 13.99 -4.99
N VAL A 181 12.54 13.26 -5.95
CA VAL A 181 13.42 12.11 -5.65
C VAL A 181 14.67 12.55 -4.92
N ASP A 182 15.27 13.70 -5.28
CA ASP A 182 16.42 14.24 -4.55
C ASP A 182 16.05 14.60 -3.10
N ARG A 183 14.87 15.17 -2.87
CA ARG A 183 14.38 15.43 -1.50
C ARG A 183 14.20 14.11 -0.71
N LEU A 184 13.74 13.05 -1.37
CA LEU A 184 13.63 11.73 -0.75
C LEU A 184 15.03 11.17 -0.40
N ARG A 185 15.99 11.28 -1.33
CA ARG A 185 17.39 10.90 -1.09
C ARG A 185 17.99 11.64 0.12
N ASP A 186 17.70 12.93 0.22
CA ASP A 186 18.16 13.75 1.36
C ASP A 186 17.53 13.27 2.68
N ALA A 187 16.23 12.97 2.68
CA ALA A 187 15.56 12.47 3.88
C ALA A 187 16.13 11.12 4.34
N PHE A 188 16.42 10.19 3.41
CA PHE A 188 17.09 8.93 3.74
C PHE A 188 18.50 9.15 4.27
N ARG A 189 19.24 10.10 3.69
CA ARG A 189 20.60 10.43 4.16
C ARG A 189 20.61 10.93 5.60
N GLU A 190 19.64 11.79 5.96
CA GLU A 190 19.49 12.28 7.33
C GLU A 190 19.26 11.12 8.33
N ILE A 191 18.44 10.16 7.95
CA ILE A 191 18.18 8.96 8.79
C ILE A 191 19.43 8.07 8.88
N TYR A 192 20.21 7.90 7.81
CA TYR A 192 21.49 7.17 7.87
C TYR A 192 22.52 7.88 8.76
N ASP A 193 22.54 9.20 8.74
CA ASP A 193 23.44 9.99 9.59
C ASP A 193 23.12 9.84 11.08
N LEU A 194 21.91 9.42 11.42
CA LEU A 194 21.54 9.07 12.79
C LEU A 194 22.08 7.72 13.25
N ASP A 195 22.57 6.84 12.38
CA ASP A 195 23.11 5.53 12.77
C ASP A 195 24.31 5.62 13.74
N LYS A 196 24.99 6.77 13.77
CA LYS A 196 26.00 7.09 14.78
C LYS A 196 25.44 7.27 16.20
N HIS A 197 24.12 7.47 16.32
CA HIS A 197 23.39 7.62 17.57
C HIS A 197 22.53 6.35 17.81
N GLU A 198 23.13 5.35 18.43
CA GLU A 198 22.53 4.02 18.62
C GLU A 198 21.16 4.05 19.33
N GLU A 199 20.97 5.01 20.26
CA GLU A 199 19.75 5.14 21.05
C GLU A 199 18.64 5.91 20.31
N ASP A 200 18.93 6.58 19.22
CA ASP A 200 17.91 7.29 18.46
C ASP A 200 17.02 6.29 17.71
N ARG A 201 15.74 6.25 18.07
CA ARG A 201 14.78 5.32 17.45
C ARG A 201 14.57 5.57 15.96
N ARG A 202 14.89 6.77 15.47
CA ARG A 202 14.73 7.17 14.07
C ARG A 202 15.88 6.71 13.19
N ASN A 203 17.02 6.31 13.77
CA ASN A 203 18.14 5.87 12.95
C ASN A 203 17.75 4.66 12.10
N PHE A 204 18.38 4.54 10.92
CA PHE A 204 17.98 3.56 9.92
C PHE A 204 18.16 2.12 10.43
N ASN A 205 19.23 1.84 11.17
CA ASN A 205 19.44 0.53 11.78
C ASN A 205 18.31 0.15 12.74
N ASN A 206 17.87 1.07 13.61
CA ASN A 206 16.77 0.81 14.53
C ASN A 206 15.44 0.61 13.79
N GLN A 207 15.22 1.35 12.71
CA GLN A 207 14.04 1.15 11.88
C GLN A 207 14.06 -0.23 11.22
N ALA A 208 15.20 -0.66 10.67
CA ALA A 208 15.32 -1.98 10.06
C ALA A 208 15.18 -3.13 11.09
N LEU A 209 15.69 -2.94 12.31
CA LEU A 209 15.54 -3.91 13.41
C LEU A 209 14.08 -4.16 13.82
N ILE A 210 13.19 -3.18 13.64
CA ILE A 210 11.76 -3.37 13.90
C ILE A 210 11.22 -4.48 13.01
N HIS A 211 11.55 -4.47 11.72
CA HIS A 211 11.13 -5.53 10.81
C HIS A 211 11.70 -6.89 11.22
N GLN A 212 13.01 -6.96 11.44
CA GLN A 212 13.68 -8.19 11.83
C GLN A 212 13.07 -8.86 13.06
N ASN A 213 12.67 -8.05 14.04
CA ASN A 213 12.22 -8.55 15.35
C ASN A 213 10.71 -8.74 15.46
N HIS A 214 9.91 -8.08 14.62
CA HIS A 214 8.46 -7.98 14.82
C HIS A 214 7.62 -8.29 13.58
N CYS A 215 8.22 -8.35 12.38
CA CYS A 215 7.42 -8.61 11.18
C CYS A 215 6.77 -9.99 11.23
N GLN A 216 5.58 -10.07 10.63
CA GLN A 216 4.79 -11.30 10.59
C GLN A 216 4.32 -11.52 9.15
N HIS A 217 4.77 -12.63 8.56
CA HIS A 217 4.38 -13.08 7.24
C HIS A 217 3.52 -14.34 7.33
N GLY A 218 2.68 -14.57 6.33
CA GLY A 218 1.78 -15.71 6.29
C GLY A 218 0.65 -15.63 7.32
N TRP A 219 0.31 -14.44 7.79
CA TRP A 219 -0.67 -14.22 8.84
C TRP A 219 -1.55 -13.00 8.56
N GLU A 220 -2.72 -12.94 9.22
CA GLU A 220 -3.66 -11.82 9.07
C GLU A 220 -3.10 -10.46 9.48
N ARG A 221 -2.04 -10.44 10.28
CA ARG A 221 -1.34 -9.22 10.70
C ARG A 221 -0.37 -8.69 9.66
N PHE A 222 -0.08 -9.42 8.59
CA PHE A 222 0.89 -9.01 7.57
C PHE A 222 0.61 -7.59 7.05
N LEU A 223 -0.57 -7.38 6.47
CA LEU A 223 -0.91 -6.08 5.89
C LEU A 223 -1.07 -4.97 6.93
N PRO A 224 -1.82 -5.16 8.04
CA PRO A 224 -1.92 -4.15 9.07
C PRO A 224 -0.58 -3.77 9.69
N TRP A 225 0.28 -4.76 9.94
CA TRP A 225 1.58 -4.52 10.55
C TRP A 225 2.48 -3.69 9.63
N HIS A 226 2.54 -4.03 8.35
CA HIS A 226 3.35 -3.29 7.38
C HIS A 226 2.81 -1.89 7.10
N ARG A 227 1.49 -1.67 7.15
CA ARG A 227 0.89 -0.32 7.12
C ARG A 227 1.38 0.54 8.27
N ALA A 228 1.34 0.02 9.49
CA ALA A 228 1.86 0.72 10.66
C ALA A 228 3.36 0.99 10.53
N TYR A 229 4.12 0.02 10.07
CA TYR A 229 5.57 0.12 9.92
C TYR A 229 5.99 1.20 8.91
N VAL A 230 5.38 1.19 7.74
CA VAL A 230 5.63 2.23 6.73
C VAL A 230 5.21 3.60 7.24
N TYR A 231 4.05 3.70 7.89
CA TYR A 231 3.58 4.95 8.47
C TYR A 231 4.56 5.51 9.50
N GLU A 232 5.02 4.72 10.44
CA GLU A 232 5.98 5.14 11.47
C GLU A 232 7.33 5.55 10.85
N PHE A 233 7.78 4.84 9.82
CA PHE A 233 8.99 5.22 9.09
C PHE A 233 8.83 6.59 8.42
N GLU A 234 7.70 6.86 7.78
CA GLU A 234 7.42 8.17 7.19
C GLU A 234 7.38 9.29 8.22
N GLN A 235 6.87 9.03 9.44
CA GLN A 235 6.92 10.02 10.51
C GLN A 235 8.37 10.40 10.85
N ASN A 236 9.28 9.42 10.87
CA ASN A 236 10.69 9.65 11.13
C ASN A 236 11.37 10.44 10.00
N LEU A 237 11.05 10.14 8.73
CA LEU A 237 11.50 10.95 7.58
C LEU A 237 10.99 12.39 7.67
N GLN A 238 9.76 12.57 8.12
CA GLN A 238 9.09 13.88 8.19
C GLN A 238 9.62 14.77 9.32
N ASP A 239 10.31 14.22 10.29
CA ASP A 239 11.07 15.02 11.27
C ASP A 239 12.14 15.87 10.58
N PHE A 240 12.70 15.39 9.47
CA PHE A 240 13.71 16.09 8.68
C PHE A 240 13.13 16.84 7.48
N LYS A 241 12.18 16.24 6.79
CA LYS A 241 11.53 16.80 5.59
C LYS A 241 10.01 16.67 5.72
N LYS A 242 9.36 17.70 6.25
CA LYS A 242 7.94 17.68 6.69
C LYS A 242 6.92 17.11 5.69
N ASP A 243 7.16 17.26 4.40
CA ASP A 243 6.20 16.91 3.36
C ASP A 243 6.59 15.62 2.62
N ILE A 244 7.62 14.93 3.09
CA ILE A 244 8.08 13.69 2.45
C ILE A 244 7.08 12.57 2.73
N MET A 245 6.72 11.88 1.64
CA MET A 245 6.06 10.57 1.68
C MET A 245 6.91 9.59 0.90
N VAL A 246 6.91 8.33 1.33
CA VAL A 246 7.55 7.28 0.55
C VAL A 246 6.64 6.95 -0.64
N PRO A 247 7.12 7.03 -1.88
CA PRO A 247 6.32 6.69 -3.04
C PRO A 247 6.06 5.19 -3.09
N TYR A 248 5.01 4.75 -3.77
CA TYR A 248 4.87 3.33 -4.09
C TYR A 248 5.57 2.99 -5.40
N TRP A 249 6.19 1.84 -5.44
CA TRP A 249 6.72 1.28 -6.66
C TRP A 249 5.69 0.32 -7.25
N ASP A 250 5.04 0.75 -8.35
CA ASP A 250 4.20 -0.15 -9.12
C ASP A 250 5.09 -1.09 -9.96
N TRP A 251 5.23 -2.30 -9.46
CA TRP A 251 6.05 -3.33 -10.10
C TRP A 251 5.37 -4.07 -11.23
N THR A 252 4.13 -3.74 -11.58
CA THR A 252 3.51 -4.27 -12.79
C THR A 252 4.32 -3.81 -14.00
N MET A 253 5.10 -4.72 -14.52
CA MET A 253 6.17 -4.41 -15.46
C MET A 253 5.68 -3.69 -16.71
N PRO A 254 6.37 -2.61 -17.10
CA PRO A 254 6.28 -2.17 -18.48
C PRO A 254 6.70 -3.33 -19.39
N ARG A 255 6.06 -3.45 -20.54
CA ARG A 255 6.35 -4.52 -21.51
C ARG A 255 7.85 -4.59 -21.76
N TYR A 256 8.42 -5.78 -21.56
CA TYR A 256 9.79 -6.07 -21.91
C TYR A 256 10.03 -5.80 -23.40
N HIS A 257 11.01 -4.98 -23.68
CA HIS A 257 11.46 -4.72 -25.05
C HIS A 257 12.84 -5.38 -25.26
N PRO A 258 12.94 -6.50 -25.98
CA PRO A 258 14.21 -7.18 -26.20
C PRO A 258 15.28 -6.31 -26.85
N HIS A 259 14.86 -5.28 -27.62
CA HIS A 259 15.75 -4.35 -28.30
C HIS A 259 16.07 -3.08 -27.51
N ASP A 260 15.45 -2.90 -26.34
CA ASP A 260 15.70 -1.78 -25.44
C ASP A 260 15.74 -2.29 -24.00
N PRO A 261 16.87 -2.90 -23.60
CA PRO A 261 17.01 -3.46 -22.25
C PRO A 261 16.97 -2.40 -21.14
N VAL A 262 17.11 -1.13 -21.46
CA VAL A 262 17.00 -0.03 -20.48
C VAL A 262 15.55 0.18 -20.06
N ASN A 263 14.59 0.04 -20.97
CA ASN A 263 13.16 0.18 -20.66
C ASN A 263 12.54 -1.06 -19.99
N GLY A 264 13.27 -2.17 -19.91
CA GLY A 264 12.90 -3.35 -19.14
C GLY A 264 13.58 -3.40 -17.78
N CYS A 265 14.17 -2.31 -17.34
CA CYS A 265 14.88 -2.28 -16.09
C CYS A 265 13.90 -2.25 -14.91
N ILE A 266 14.05 -3.21 -14.03
CA ILE A 266 13.07 -3.48 -12.99
C ILE A 266 13.28 -2.61 -11.78
N ILE A 267 14.53 -2.45 -11.37
CA ILE A 267 14.84 -1.54 -10.28
C ILE A 267 14.65 -0.12 -10.82
N PRO A 268 13.75 0.67 -10.22
CA PRO A 268 13.54 2.03 -10.65
C PRO A 268 14.84 2.81 -10.73
N GLN A 269 15.00 3.65 -11.73
CA GLN A 269 16.23 4.41 -11.96
C GLN A 269 16.67 5.19 -10.72
N SER A 270 15.70 5.74 -9.97
CA SER A 270 15.95 6.44 -8.71
C SER A 270 16.68 5.62 -7.64
N PHE A 271 16.62 4.29 -7.73
CA PHE A 271 17.26 3.35 -6.80
C PHE A 271 18.52 2.69 -7.39
N GLN A 272 18.98 3.11 -8.55
CA GLN A 272 20.20 2.60 -9.18
C GLN A 272 21.44 3.40 -8.78
N ALA A 273 22.61 2.79 -8.99
CA ALA A 273 23.88 3.45 -8.75
C ALA A 273 24.15 4.54 -9.80
N PHE A 274 24.63 5.69 -9.37
CA PHE A 274 25.16 6.75 -10.23
C PHE A 274 26.10 7.64 -9.43
N LEU A 275 26.97 8.38 -10.13
CA LEU A 275 27.88 9.34 -9.54
C LEU A 275 27.35 10.78 -9.69
N ARG A 276 27.63 11.61 -8.69
CA ARG A 276 27.43 13.07 -8.74
C ARG A 276 28.78 13.79 -8.80
N PRO A 277 28.90 14.90 -9.55
CA PRO A 277 30.15 15.63 -9.71
C PRO A 277 30.79 16.03 -8.38
N GLU A 278 30.00 16.45 -7.41
CA GLU A 278 30.46 16.93 -6.10
C GLU A 278 31.22 15.91 -5.26
N PHE A 279 31.01 14.62 -5.52
CA PHE A 279 31.66 13.53 -4.77
C PHE A 279 32.88 12.93 -5.49
N LEU A 280 33.12 13.31 -6.76
CA LEU A 280 34.25 12.77 -7.53
C LEU A 280 35.61 13.18 -6.98
N ASP A 281 35.78 14.43 -6.60
CA ASP A 281 37.09 14.92 -6.13
C ASP A 281 37.50 14.27 -4.80
N THR A 282 36.54 13.94 -3.95
CA THR A 282 36.79 13.15 -2.72
C THR A 282 37.15 11.71 -3.10
N MET A 283 36.42 11.09 -4.01
CA MET A 283 36.70 9.75 -4.51
C MET A 283 38.14 9.67 -5.09
N PHE A 284 38.54 10.64 -5.93
CA PHE A 284 39.86 10.64 -6.57
C PHE A 284 41.02 10.75 -5.58
N LYS A 285 40.82 11.39 -4.42
CA LYS A 285 41.83 11.47 -3.35
C LYS A 285 42.05 10.13 -2.68
N ASP A 286 41.03 9.28 -2.66
CA ASP A 286 41.06 7.97 -2.01
C ASP A 286 41.52 6.85 -2.95
N LEU A 287 41.69 7.13 -4.26
CA LEU A 287 42.09 6.13 -5.25
C LEU A 287 43.63 6.02 -5.34
N ASP A 288 44.14 4.79 -5.31
CA ASP A 288 45.54 4.46 -5.50
C ASP A 288 45.74 3.35 -6.54
N PRO A 289 46.44 3.58 -7.66
CA PRO A 289 47.13 4.85 -8.00
C PRO A 289 46.11 5.97 -8.34
N ALA A 290 46.52 7.22 -8.15
CA ALA A 290 45.70 8.36 -8.52
C ALA A 290 45.27 8.28 -10.02
N PRO A 291 44.01 8.58 -10.36
CA PRO A 291 43.55 8.49 -11.73
C PRO A 291 44.24 9.49 -12.65
N THR A 292 44.59 9.06 -13.86
CA THR A 292 45.16 9.92 -14.91
C THR A 292 44.11 10.95 -15.38
N ALA A 293 44.57 12.05 -15.98
CA ALA A 293 43.68 13.08 -16.55
C ALA A 293 42.63 12.52 -17.51
N LYS A 294 42.96 11.47 -18.30
CA LYS A 294 42.04 10.77 -19.17
C LYS A 294 40.98 10.03 -18.40
N GLN A 295 41.36 9.35 -17.32
CA GLN A 295 40.40 8.62 -16.44
C GLN A 295 39.48 9.59 -15.68
N VAL A 296 40.08 10.69 -15.14
CA VAL A 296 39.26 11.75 -14.52
C VAL A 296 38.19 12.29 -15.48
N ALA A 297 38.59 12.59 -16.74
CA ALA A 297 37.66 13.06 -17.75
C ALA A 297 36.57 12.00 -18.06
N ALA A 298 36.90 10.71 -18.07
CA ALA A 298 35.96 9.62 -18.26
C ALA A 298 35.00 9.46 -17.07
N PHE A 299 35.48 9.55 -15.82
CA PHE A 299 34.62 9.57 -14.64
C PHE A 299 33.65 10.76 -14.65
N ARG A 300 34.12 11.96 -15.03
CA ARG A 300 33.25 13.14 -15.14
C ARG A 300 32.12 12.94 -16.16
N LYS A 301 32.38 12.25 -17.28
CA LYS A 301 31.35 11.90 -18.24
C LYS A 301 30.26 10.98 -17.67
N MET A 302 30.58 10.18 -16.65
CA MET A 302 29.59 9.32 -16.01
C MET A 302 28.56 10.11 -15.17
N THR A 303 28.75 11.40 -14.98
CA THR A 303 27.83 12.26 -14.23
C THR A 303 26.93 13.12 -15.13
N GLU A 304 27.16 13.14 -16.47
CA GLU A 304 26.50 14.04 -17.44
C GLU A 304 25.89 13.28 -18.64
N PRO A 305 24.59 13.18 -18.75
CA PRO A 305 23.57 13.21 -17.75
C PRO A 305 23.80 12.08 -16.74
N ARG A 306 23.16 12.09 -15.59
CA ARG A 306 23.35 11.01 -14.60
C ARG A 306 23.28 9.65 -15.28
N MET A 307 24.39 8.94 -15.32
CA MET A 307 24.48 7.59 -15.86
C MET A 307 24.16 6.60 -14.74
N TYR A 308 23.06 5.87 -14.90
CA TYR A 308 22.59 4.92 -13.89
C TYR A 308 23.02 3.50 -14.20
N PHE A 309 23.37 2.76 -13.15
CA PHE A 309 23.75 1.35 -13.24
C PHE A 309 22.81 0.51 -12.36
N VAL A 310 22.28 -0.55 -12.93
CA VAL A 310 21.33 -1.45 -12.24
C VAL A 310 22.02 -2.18 -11.08
N THR A 311 23.27 -2.61 -11.29
CA THR A 311 24.05 -3.36 -10.31
C THR A 311 25.42 -2.72 -10.10
N GLN A 312 26.01 -2.99 -8.93
CA GLN A 312 27.39 -2.61 -8.71
C GLN A 312 28.36 -3.31 -9.69
N SER A 313 28.09 -4.56 -10.08
CA SER A 313 28.90 -5.26 -11.08
C SER A 313 28.90 -4.55 -12.42
N ALA A 314 27.75 -4.07 -12.88
CA ALA A 314 27.66 -3.27 -14.10
C ALA A 314 28.44 -1.96 -14.00
N PHE A 315 28.39 -1.29 -12.85
CA PHE A 315 29.20 -0.10 -12.59
C PHE A 315 30.70 -0.39 -12.65
N PHE A 316 31.18 -1.39 -11.93
CA PHE A 316 32.60 -1.73 -11.91
C PHE A 316 33.10 -2.27 -13.26
N CYS A 317 32.27 -3.03 -13.97
CA CYS A 317 32.59 -3.43 -15.35
C CYS A 317 32.78 -2.19 -16.24
N HIS A 318 31.93 -1.18 -16.12
CA HIS A 318 32.08 0.08 -16.87
C HIS A 318 33.37 0.81 -16.47
N VAL A 319 33.69 0.89 -15.18
CA VAL A 319 34.92 1.51 -14.71
C VAL A 319 36.14 0.83 -15.30
N VAL A 320 36.20 -0.49 -15.25
CA VAL A 320 37.36 -1.24 -15.81
C VAL A 320 37.42 -1.13 -17.32
N THR A 321 36.31 -1.28 -18.04
CA THR A 321 36.33 -1.40 -19.50
C THR A 321 36.24 -0.08 -20.24
N LYS A 322 35.56 0.94 -19.70
CA LYS A 322 35.31 2.23 -20.37
C LYS A 322 36.13 3.37 -19.79
N VAL A 323 36.28 3.43 -18.46
CA VAL A 323 37.17 4.40 -17.82
C VAL A 323 38.64 3.95 -17.88
N GLY A 324 38.88 2.63 -17.90
CA GLY A 324 40.20 2.06 -17.90
C GLY A 324 40.92 2.18 -16.55
N TYR A 325 40.13 2.23 -15.46
CA TYR A 325 40.70 2.23 -14.12
C TYR A 325 40.58 0.83 -13.51
N HIS A 326 41.69 0.31 -13.00
CA HIS A 326 41.73 -1.05 -12.45
C HIS A 326 41.11 -1.09 -11.06
N VAL A 327 40.13 -1.99 -10.88
CA VAL A 327 39.48 -2.31 -9.61
C VAL A 327 39.35 -3.81 -9.51
N THR A 328 39.78 -4.38 -8.40
CA THR A 328 39.62 -5.82 -8.18
C THR A 328 38.19 -6.15 -7.72
N PRO A 329 37.69 -7.38 -7.90
CA PRO A 329 36.41 -7.81 -7.37
C PRO A 329 36.44 -8.00 -5.84
N ASP A 330 37.60 -7.89 -5.19
CA ASP A 330 37.74 -8.05 -3.75
C ASP A 330 36.97 -6.96 -2.99
N PRO A 331 36.03 -7.31 -2.10
CA PRO A 331 35.26 -6.35 -1.31
C PRO A 331 36.13 -5.47 -0.40
N ILE A 332 37.32 -5.93 -0.01
CA ILE A 332 38.29 -5.16 0.80
C ILE A 332 39.19 -4.25 -0.02
N ASP A 333 39.12 -4.29 -1.36
CA ASP A 333 39.88 -3.38 -2.23
C ASP A 333 39.56 -1.92 -1.88
N PRO A 334 40.57 -1.10 -1.43
CA PRO A 334 40.33 0.28 -1.03
C PRO A 334 39.70 1.14 -2.14
N ASN A 335 40.09 0.90 -3.41
CA ASN A 335 39.57 1.61 -4.56
C ASN A 335 38.09 1.30 -4.76
N ARG A 336 37.71 0.01 -4.62
CA ARG A 336 36.31 -0.42 -4.66
C ARG A 336 35.52 0.25 -3.55
N GLN A 337 36.01 0.26 -2.34
CA GLN A 337 35.34 0.91 -1.20
C GLN A 337 35.21 2.42 -1.38
N ALA A 338 36.21 3.10 -1.93
CA ALA A 338 36.14 4.53 -2.24
C ALA A 338 35.03 4.84 -3.26
N MET A 339 34.92 4.02 -4.30
CA MET A 339 33.88 4.16 -5.30
C MET A 339 32.48 3.85 -4.73
N ILE A 340 32.33 2.82 -3.91
CA ILE A 340 31.06 2.52 -3.22
C ILE A 340 30.66 3.68 -2.31
N ARG A 341 31.58 4.27 -1.56
CA ARG A 341 31.29 5.47 -0.75
C ARG A 341 30.79 6.63 -1.62
N ALA A 342 31.43 6.88 -2.76
CA ALA A 342 30.99 7.93 -3.67
C ALA A 342 29.60 7.66 -4.26
N LEU A 343 29.28 6.41 -4.57
CA LEU A 343 27.93 6.02 -5.04
C LEU A 343 26.86 6.22 -3.95
N LEU A 344 27.14 5.83 -2.72
CA LEU A 344 26.23 6.02 -1.57
C LEU A 344 25.99 7.50 -1.28
N LEU A 345 27.05 8.32 -1.34
CA LEU A 345 26.93 9.77 -1.19
C LEU A 345 26.15 10.39 -2.35
N SER A 346 26.28 9.87 -3.55
CA SER A 346 25.55 10.32 -4.73
C SER A 346 24.07 9.93 -4.66
N ASN A 347 23.76 8.75 -4.15
CA ASN A 347 22.40 8.25 -4.09
C ASN A 347 22.15 7.42 -2.82
N ALA A 348 21.52 8.02 -1.83
CA ALA A 348 21.14 7.35 -0.58
C ALA A 348 20.06 6.25 -0.78
N LEU A 349 19.41 6.18 -1.94
CA LEU A 349 18.45 5.12 -2.28
C LEU A 349 19.10 3.93 -2.99
N TRP A 350 20.34 4.06 -3.44
CA TRP A 350 21.11 2.92 -3.93
C TRP A 350 21.61 2.07 -2.77
N TYR A 351 21.70 0.76 -2.99
CA TYR A 351 22.15 -0.18 -1.97
C TYR A 351 23.13 -1.20 -2.55
N PRO A 352 24.34 -1.37 -1.98
CA PRO A 352 25.39 -2.20 -2.57
C PRO A 352 25.13 -3.70 -2.45
N LEU A 353 24.30 -4.14 -1.50
CA LEU A 353 23.91 -5.54 -1.31
C LEU A 353 22.60 -5.88 -2.01
N ARG A 354 22.35 -5.28 -3.15
CA ARG A 354 21.23 -5.58 -4.03
C ARG A 354 21.76 -6.17 -5.34
N TYR A 355 21.41 -7.42 -5.60
CA TYR A 355 21.86 -8.18 -6.76
C TYR A 355 20.66 -8.62 -7.58
N PRO A 356 19.99 -7.73 -8.32
CA PRO A 356 18.82 -8.10 -9.12
C PRO A 356 19.17 -9.30 -9.97
N ALA A 357 18.36 -10.34 -9.87
CA ALA A 357 18.70 -11.71 -10.21
C ALA A 357 19.38 -11.89 -11.56
N GLN A 358 20.53 -12.51 -11.54
CA GLN A 358 21.02 -13.29 -12.66
C GLN A 358 20.79 -14.76 -12.33
N TYR A 359 19.86 -15.40 -13.03
CA TYR A 359 19.76 -16.85 -12.96
C TYR A 359 20.62 -17.50 -14.05
N ALA A 360 21.15 -18.66 -13.70
CA ALA A 360 21.92 -19.50 -14.59
C ALA A 360 21.21 -19.71 -15.93
N ASN A 361 21.96 -20.01 -16.97
CA ASN A 361 21.55 -20.42 -18.32
C ASN A 361 21.58 -19.33 -19.40
N GLY A 362 22.34 -18.26 -19.23
CA GLY A 362 22.54 -17.27 -20.31
C GLY A 362 21.36 -16.33 -20.54
N GLN A 363 20.35 -16.37 -19.66
CA GLN A 363 19.28 -15.38 -19.66
C GLN A 363 19.79 -14.03 -19.18
N THR A 364 19.36 -12.97 -19.85
CA THR A 364 19.58 -11.62 -19.35
C THR A 364 18.73 -11.37 -18.11
N ILE A 365 19.13 -10.41 -17.28
CA ILE A 365 18.33 -9.95 -16.14
C ILE A 365 16.89 -9.64 -16.57
N ASN A 366 16.72 -8.96 -17.70
CA ASN A 366 15.41 -8.55 -18.21
C ASN A 366 14.54 -9.76 -18.60
N GLU A 367 15.13 -10.80 -19.20
CA GLU A 367 14.40 -12.04 -19.52
C GLU A 367 13.95 -12.76 -18.27
N ALA A 368 14.85 -12.96 -17.31
CA ALA A 368 14.53 -13.61 -16.04
C ALA A 368 13.39 -12.89 -15.31
N ILE A 369 13.41 -11.60 -15.32
CA ILE A 369 12.45 -10.74 -14.64
C ILE A 369 11.09 -10.72 -15.34
N ASN A 370 11.06 -10.66 -16.67
CA ASN A 370 9.82 -10.74 -17.44
C ASN A 370 9.02 -12.02 -17.16
N TYR A 371 9.71 -13.10 -16.75
CA TYR A 371 9.05 -14.35 -16.38
C TYR A 371 8.55 -14.42 -14.94
N HIS A 372 9.08 -13.61 -14.03
CA HIS A 372 8.89 -13.82 -12.60
C HIS A 372 8.23 -12.66 -11.89
N TYR A 373 8.23 -11.47 -12.45
CA TYR A 373 7.52 -10.35 -11.86
C TYR A 373 6.02 -10.43 -12.14
N PRO A 374 5.20 -10.02 -11.16
CA PRO A 374 3.76 -10.03 -11.30
C PRO A 374 3.31 -9.08 -12.42
N THR A 375 2.43 -9.55 -13.27
CA THR A 375 1.78 -8.75 -14.31
C THR A 375 0.62 -7.95 -13.73
N ALA A 376 0.08 -7.01 -14.51
CA ALA A 376 -1.14 -6.30 -14.14
C ALA A 376 -2.34 -7.25 -13.99
N GLU A 377 -2.37 -8.30 -14.81
CA GLU A 377 -3.39 -9.34 -14.76
C GLU A 377 -3.29 -10.18 -13.47
N ASP A 378 -2.08 -10.50 -13.02
CA ASP A 378 -1.87 -11.19 -11.75
C ASP A 378 -2.38 -10.35 -10.57
N ILE A 379 -2.08 -9.05 -10.57
CA ILE A 379 -2.58 -8.13 -9.56
C ILE A 379 -4.10 -8.02 -9.59
N GLU A 380 -4.71 -7.93 -10.77
CA GLU A 380 -6.17 -7.87 -10.90
C GLU A 380 -6.85 -9.15 -10.40
N GLN A 381 -6.25 -10.31 -10.65
CA GLN A 381 -6.74 -11.59 -10.11
C GLN A 381 -6.71 -11.59 -8.57
N ILE A 382 -5.63 -11.09 -7.97
CA ILE A 382 -5.49 -10.98 -6.52
C ILE A 382 -6.51 -10.00 -5.93
N LEU A 383 -6.68 -8.84 -6.56
CA LEU A 383 -7.65 -7.83 -6.14
C LEU A 383 -9.11 -8.28 -6.30
N SER A 384 -9.37 -9.29 -7.13
CA SER A 384 -10.70 -9.87 -7.31
C SER A 384 -11.12 -10.84 -6.19
N LEU A 385 -10.19 -11.25 -5.33
CA LEU A 385 -10.49 -12.08 -4.18
C LEU A 385 -11.35 -11.29 -3.18
N ASN A 386 -12.38 -11.92 -2.66
CA ASN A 386 -13.36 -11.26 -1.80
C ASN A 386 -13.21 -11.59 -0.31
N ASN A 387 -12.19 -12.36 0.06
CA ASN A 387 -11.88 -12.78 1.41
C ASN A 387 -10.50 -12.26 1.80
N PHE A 388 -10.39 -11.59 2.96
CA PHE A 388 -9.13 -11.01 3.43
C PHE A 388 -8.02 -12.05 3.59
N ARG A 389 -8.33 -13.24 4.10
CA ARG A 389 -7.34 -14.32 4.31
C ARG A 389 -6.73 -14.81 3.01
N ASP A 390 -7.58 -15.00 1.99
CA ASP A 390 -7.10 -15.41 0.67
C ASP A 390 -6.34 -14.28 -0.01
N PHE A 391 -6.77 -13.05 0.18
CA PHE A 391 -6.13 -11.88 -0.42
C PHE A 391 -4.75 -11.62 0.16
N GLY A 392 -4.64 -11.34 1.44
CA GLY A 392 -3.39 -10.86 2.04
C GLY A 392 -3.08 -11.35 3.44
N GLY A 393 -4.05 -12.01 4.09
CA GLY A 393 -3.94 -12.35 5.50
C GLY A 393 -3.29 -13.68 5.79
N GLY A 394 -3.20 -14.54 4.80
CA GLY A 394 -2.75 -15.91 5.04
C GLY A 394 -3.77 -16.75 5.83
N ASN A 395 -3.74 -18.04 5.60
CA ASN A 395 -4.64 -18.95 6.22
C ASN A 395 -3.92 -19.70 7.36
N VAL A 396 -4.24 -19.35 8.60
CA VAL A 396 -3.65 -19.96 9.80
C VAL A 396 -3.90 -21.48 9.87
N TYR A 397 -4.94 -21.95 9.20
CA TYR A 397 -5.43 -23.32 9.34
C TYR A 397 -4.63 -24.37 8.58
N ASN A 398 -4.01 -23.97 7.49
CA ASN A 398 -3.17 -24.85 6.68
C ASN A 398 -1.75 -24.29 6.51
N ALA A 399 -1.36 -23.31 7.33
CA ALA A 399 -0.07 -22.63 7.26
C ALA A 399 0.24 -22.05 5.87
N SER A 400 -0.80 -21.63 5.12
CA SER A 400 -0.64 -20.99 3.82
C SER A 400 -0.62 -19.50 3.94
N PHE A 401 0.09 -18.86 3.01
CA PHE A 401 0.12 -17.41 2.85
C PHE A 401 -1.15 -16.92 2.16
N GLY A 402 -1.51 -15.66 2.37
CA GLY A 402 -2.41 -14.95 1.47
C GLY A 402 -1.73 -14.71 0.11
N PHE A 403 -2.53 -14.58 -0.95
CA PHE A 403 -1.96 -14.45 -2.29
C PHE A 403 -1.07 -13.22 -2.46
N LEU A 404 -1.43 -12.06 -1.87
CA LEU A 404 -0.60 -10.87 -1.95
C LEU A 404 0.74 -11.03 -1.22
N ASP A 405 0.76 -11.73 -0.08
CA ASP A 405 1.98 -11.99 0.69
C ASP A 405 2.87 -12.99 -0.07
N GLN A 406 2.32 -14.12 -0.51
CA GLN A 406 3.09 -15.15 -1.18
C GLN A 406 3.61 -14.70 -2.56
N ASN A 407 2.76 -14.11 -3.37
CA ASN A 407 3.06 -13.64 -4.73
C ASN A 407 2.06 -12.53 -5.10
N PRO A 408 2.41 -11.27 -5.16
CA PRO A 408 3.71 -10.73 -5.61
C PRO A 408 4.73 -10.39 -4.53
N HIS A 409 4.36 -10.18 -3.27
CA HIS A 409 5.28 -9.63 -2.27
C HIS A 409 6.59 -10.44 -2.14
N ASN A 410 6.52 -11.75 -1.83
CA ASN A 410 7.75 -12.57 -1.70
C ASN A 410 8.54 -12.62 -3.01
N THR A 411 7.86 -12.64 -4.15
CA THR A 411 8.52 -12.57 -5.47
C THR A 411 9.32 -11.30 -5.63
N MET A 412 8.77 -10.16 -5.21
CA MET A 412 9.47 -8.88 -5.26
C MET A 412 10.71 -8.88 -4.37
N HIS A 413 10.63 -9.44 -3.18
CA HIS A 413 11.76 -9.57 -2.29
C HIS A 413 12.90 -10.41 -2.91
N ILE A 414 12.56 -11.60 -3.38
CA ILE A 414 13.53 -12.56 -3.94
C ILE A 414 14.24 -11.96 -5.16
N TRP A 415 13.47 -11.43 -6.12
CA TRP A 415 14.03 -10.95 -7.39
C TRP A 415 14.75 -9.62 -7.27
N THR A 416 14.29 -8.74 -6.37
CA THR A 416 14.97 -7.46 -6.10
C THR A 416 16.27 -7.67 -5.33
N GLY A 417 16.27 -8.54 -4.32
CA GLY A 417 17.47 -8.90 -3.57
C GLY A 417 18.49 -9.64 -4.44
N GLY A 418 18.00 -10.64 -5.15
CA GLY A 418 18.76 -11.41 -6.10
C GLY A 418 19.89 -12.24 -5.49
N GLN A 419 20.61 -12.93 -6.37
CA GLN A 419 21.78 -13.72 -6.03
C GLN A 419 23.05 -12.97 -6.48
N ASN A 420 24.09 -13.03 -5.68
CA ASN A 420 25.37 -12.41 -6.01
C ASN A 420 26.13 -13.29 -7.01
N PRO A 421 26.32 -12.84 -8.25
CA PRO A 421 27.04 -13.61 -9.27
C PRO A 421 28.54 -13.78 -8.96
N ASP A 422 29.09 -12.87 -8.14
CA ASP A 422 30.51 -12.85 -7.76
C ASP A 422 30.78 -13.63 -6.46
N PHE A 423 29.74 -14.17 -5.85
CA PHE A 423 29.88 -14.92 -4.59
C PHE A 423 30.75 -16.16 -4.79
N ARG A 424 31.76 -16.28 -3.97
CA ARG A 424 32.66 -17.44 -3.89
C ARG A 424 32.67 -17.93 -2.45
N PRO A 425 31.92 -19.00 -2.12
CA PRO A 425 31.88 -19.49 -0.77
C PRO A 425 33.27 -19.99 -0.34
N PRO A 426 33.69 -19.71 0.88
CA PRO A 426 34.89 -20.32 1.42
C PRO A 426 34.79 -21.85 1.39
N PRO A 427 35.92 -22.58 1.23
CA PRO A 427 35.93 -24.03 1.14
C PRO A 427 35.18 -24.75 2.27
N GLN A 428 35.23 -24.19 3.48
CA GLN A 428 34.52 -24.73 4.64
C GLN A 428 32.98 -24.74 4.51
N PHE A 429 32.40 -23.98 3.60
CA PHE A 429 30.96 -24.03 3.33
C PHE A 429 30.50 -25.35 2.70
N PHE A 430 31.40 -26.10 2.14
CA PHE A 430 31.09 -27.38 1.55
C PHE A 430 31.27 -28.55 2.53
N ALA A 431 31.71 -28.25 3.76
CA ALA A 431 31.84 -29.27 4.79
C ALA A 431 30.45 -29.62 5.35
N PRO A 432 30.11 -30.93 5.44
CA PRO A 432 28.81 -31.36 5.96
C PRO A 432 28.51 -30.88 7.38
N GLU A 433 29.56 -30.72 8.20
CA GLU A 433 29.49 -30.19 9.55
C GLU A 433 29.20 -28.70 9.62
N TYR A 434 29.24 -28.01 8.50
CA TYR A 434 28.90 -26.61 8.40
C TYR A 434 27.39 -26.45 8.16
N VAL A 435 26.63 -27.09 9.00
CA VAL A 435 25.20 -26.88 9.07
C VAL A 435 25.00 -25.57 9.80
N CYS A 436 24.45 -24.62 9.10
CA CYS A 436 24.32 -23.23 9.51
C CYS A 436 23.28 -23.01 10.61
N ASP A 437 22.76 -24.06 11.16
CA ASP A 437 21.61 -24.06 12.06
C ASP A 437 22.01 -23.97 13.54
N GLN A 438 23.30 -23.97 13.84
CA GLN A 438 23.78 -23.91 15.21
C GLN A 438 24.46 -22.58 15.49
N PRO A 439 24.22 -21.95 16.65
CA PRO A 439 25.07 -20.87 17.13
C PRO A 439 26.50 -21.38 17.20
N GLY A 440 27.37 -20.83 16.37
CA GLY A 440 28.78 -21.21 16.40
C GLY A 440 29.54 -20.51 17.52
N PRO A 441 30.69 -21.05 17.93
CA PRO A 441 31.53 -20.40 18.94
C PRO A 441 31.99 -19.01 18.50
N ASP A 442 32.02 -18.73 17.20
CA ASP A 442 32.42 -17.44 16.62
C ASP A 442 31.32 -16.40 16.57
N ASN A 443 30.06 -16.80 16.74
CA ASN A 443 28.93 -15.91 16.83
C ASN A 443 27.76 -16.58 17.56
N PRO A 444 27.80 -16.58 18.91
CA PRO A 444 26.76 -17.20 19.73
C PRO A 444 25.39 -16.54 19.60
N ASP A 445 25.34 -15.34 19.03
CA ASP A 445 24.12 -14.54 18.91
C ASP A 445 23.34 -14.79 17.62
N LEU A 446 23.84 -15.67 16.74
CA LEU A 446 23.09 -16.01 15.54
C LEU A 446 21.88 -16.87 15.89
N PRO A 447 20.70 -16.49 15.40
CA PRO A 447 19.53 -17.35 15.52
C PRO A 447 19.81 -18.71 14.90
N GLN A 448 19.32 -19.75 15.58
CA GLN A 448 19.36 -21.09 15.05
C GLN A 448 18.63 -21.17 13.70
N GLY A 449 19.18 -21.79 12.70
CA GLY A 449 18.56 -21.96 11.39
C GLY A 449 19.02 -20.98 10.31
N GLN A 450 20.04 -20.18 10.57
CA GLN A 450 20.56 -19.25 9.57
C GLN A 450 21.79 -19.76 8.84
N ALA A 451 21.73 -19.71 7.53
CA ALA A 451 22.85 -20.05 6.69
C ALA A 451 24.05 -19.12 6.93
N LEU A 452 25.27 -19.67 6.93
CA LEU A 452 26.47 -18.90 7.14
C LEU A 452 26.66 -17.79 6.08
N GLY A 453 26.12 -17.99 4.87
CA GLY A 453 26.03 -16.96 3.84
C GLY A 453 25.20 -15.76 4.26
N GLU A 454 24.13 -15.98 5.02
CA GLU A 454 23.25 -14.95 5.57
C GLU A 454 23.87 -14.22 6.76
N ARG A 455 24.85 -14.83 7.46
CA ARG A 455 25.58 -14.15 8.55
C ARG A 455 26.17 -12.83 8.13
N ARG A 456 26.50 -12.68 6.87
CA ARG A 456 27.11 -11.45 6.33
C ARG A 456 26.09 -10.32 6.19
N ASN A 457 24.81 -10.66 6.13
CA ASN A 457 23.71 -9.71 6.08
C ASN A 457 23.14 -9.46 7.47
N LEU A 458 23.64 -10.14 8.47
CA LEU A 458 23.18 -10.03 9.84
C LEU A 458 24.15 -9.27 10.69
N VAL A 459 23.65 -8.82 11.60
CA VAL A 459 23.92 -7.88 12.60
C VAL A 459 24.73 -8.43 13.75
N ALA A 460 25.73 -7.70 14.16
CA ALA A 460 26.34 -7.91 15.46
C ALA A 460 25.34 -7.55 16.56
N THR A 461 25.27 -8.35 17.63
CA THR A 461 24.54 -7.98 18.84
C THR A 461 25.42 -7.16 19.75
N VAL A 462 25.00 -5.93 20.03
CA VAL A 462 25.70 -5.04 20.97
C VAL A 462 24.68 -4.61 22.02
N LYS A 463 24.93 -4.94 23.30
CA LYS A 463 24.01 -4.63 24.41
C LYS A 463 22.56 -5.05 24.14
N ASP A 464 22.38 -6.28 23.73
CA ASP A 464 21.07 -6.89 23.38
C ASP A 464 20.38 -6.23 22.17
N ARG A 465 21.09 -5.42 21.40
CA ARG A 465 20.61 -4.83 20.15
C ARG A 465 21.39 -5.39 18.97
N LYS A 466 20.69 -5.67 17.92
CA LYS A 466 21.28 -6.15 16.66
C LYS A 466 21.47 -4.98 15.71
N PHE A 467 22.59 -4.89 15.07
CA PHE A 467 22.94 -3.84 14.11
C PHE A 467 23.42 -4.45 12.81
N HIS A 468 23.11 -3.81 11.73
CA HIS A 468 23.82 -4.05 10.49
C HIS A 468 25.24 -3.46 10.63
N SER A 469 26.26 -4.28 10.49
CA SER A 469 27.63 -3.80 10.53
C SER A 469 27.93 -2.93 9.31
N LYS A 470 28.56 -1.77 9.50
CA LYS A 470 29.05 -0.97 8.36
C LYS A 470 29.99 -1.76 7.43
N ALA A 471 30.68 -2.77 7.97
CA ALA A 471 31.51 -3.66 7.19
C ALA A 471 30.72 -4.54 6.22
N ASP A 472 29.44 -4.82 6.53
CA ASP A 472 28.61 -5.67 5.68
C ASP A 472 28.25 -5.00 4.35
N MET A 473 28.22 -3.67 4.29
CA MET A 473 28.02 -2.94 3.02
C MET A 473 29.12 -3.22 1.99
N TYR A 474 30.30 -3.64 2.43
CA TYR A 474 31.44 -4.00 1.58
C TYR A 474 31.59 -5.51 1.43
N SER A 475 30.78 -6.31 2.14
CA SER A 475 30.81 -7.77 2.01
C SER A 475 30.22 -8.22 0.67
N GLN A 476 30.44 -9.47 0.33
CA GLN A 476 29.87 -10.09 -0.87
C GLN A 476 29.05 -11.31 -0.44
N PRO A 477 27.88 -11.11 0.19
CA PRO A 477 27.02 -12.23 0.57
C PRO A 477 26.49 -12.96 -0.66
N SER A 478 26.00 -14.17 -0.45
CA SER A 478 25.45 -15.01 -1.52
C SER A 478 24.15 -14.46 -2.11
N VAL A 479 23.39 -13.74 -1.30
CA VAL A 479 22.10 -13.13 -1.68
C VAL A 479 22.04 -11.69 -1.19
N GLY A 480 21.21 -10.89 -1.82
CA GLY A 480 20.93 -9.52 -1.40
C GLY A 480 20.05 -9.43 -0.16
N ASP A 481 20.10 -8.28 0.51
CA ASP A 481 19.33 -8.08 1.75
C ASP A 481 17.83 -8.22 1.56
N MET A 482 17.28 -7.77 0.45
CA MET A 482 15.86 -7.96 0.12
C MET A 482 15.45 -9.45 0.02
N PHE A 483 16.40 -10.37 -0.18
CA PHE A 483 16.13 -11.80 -0.29
C PHE A 483 15.80 -12.46 1.06
N SER A 484 16.14 -11.83 2.17
CA SER A 484 15.92 -12.36 3.53
C SER A 484 14.99 -11.45 4.33
N ASN A 485 13.99 -12.01 4.97
CA ASN A 485 13.08 -11.27 5.87
C ASN A 485 13.80 -10.67 7.09
N LEU A 486 15.00 -11.16 7.41
CA LEU A 486 15.82 -10.64 8.51
C LEU A 486 16.54 -9.34 8.16
N THR A 487 16.83 -9.11 6.89
CA THR A 487 17.66 -7.99 6.44
C THR A 487 16.97 -7.10 5.41
N ALA A 488 15.82 -7.50 4.89
CA ALA A 488 15.17 -6.84 3.75
C ALA A 488 14.99 -5.32 3.93
N SER A 489 14.62 -4.86 5.11
CA SER A 489 14.35 -3.45 5.38
C SER A 489 15.61 -2.57 5.51
N TYR A 490 16.81 -3.16 5.47
CA TYR A 490 18.04 -2.39 5.30
C TYR A 490 18.20 -1.85 3.87
N ASP A 491 17.61 -2.51 2.88
CA ASP A 491 17.59 -1.98 1.53
C ASP A 491 16.51 -0.89 1.38
N PRO A 492 16.87 0.33 0.97
CA PRO A 492 15.92 1.43 0.79
C PRO A 492 14.73 1.10 -0.13
N VAL A 493 14.90 0.18 -1.08
CA VAL A 493 13.82 -0.23 -2.00
C VAL A 493 12.70 -1.00 -1.30
N PHE A 494 12.97 -1.57 -0.13
CA PHE A 494 11.97 -2.20 0.72
C PHE A 494 10.74 -1.29 0.93
N TRP A 495 10.98 -0.03 1.21
CA TRP A 495 9.92 0.91 1.57
C TRP A 495 8.95 1.17 0.44
N PRO A 496 9.35 1.52 -0.79
CA PRO A 496 8.43 1.63 -1.93
C PRO A 496 7.71 0.32 -2.29
N VAL A 497 8.34 -0.82 -2.06
CA VAL A 497 7.69 -2.13 -2.22
C VAL A 497 6.53 -2.27 -1.24
N HIS A 498 6.76 -2.00 0.03
CA HIS A 498 5.73 -2.13 1.06
C HIS A 498 4.66 -1.02 1.00
N VAL A 499 5.00 0.17 0.53
CA VAL A 499 3.99 1.19 0.21
C VAL A 499 3.08 0.71 -0.92
N ASN A 500 3.59 -0.03 -1.91
CA ASN A 500 2.73 -0.61 -2.95
C ASN A 500 1.88 -1.78 -2.42
N VAL A 501 2.42 -2.60 -1.52
CA VAL A 501 1.62 -3.62 -0.82
C VAL A 501 0.47 -2.98 -0.05
N ASP A 502 0.72 -1.89 0.67
CA ASP A 502 -0.31 -1.13 1.38
C ASP A 502 -1.33 -0.49 0.42
N ARG A 503 -0.88 0.03 -0.73
CA ARG A 503 -1.76 0.56 -1.78
C ARG A 503 -2.70 -0.52 -2.32
N LEU A 504 -2.18 -1.72 -2.59
CA LEU A 504 -2.99 -2.84 -3.07
C LEU A 504 -4.02 -3.27 -2.02
N TRP A 505 -3.65 -3.25 -0.75
CA TRP A 505 -4.63 -3.50 0.31
C TRP A 505 -5.71 -2.42 0.37
N TRP A 506 -5.34 -1.13 0.31
CA TRP A 506 -6.30 -0.04 0.25
C TRP A 506 -7.24 -0.14 -0.97
N GLU A 507 -6.71 -0.52 -2.13
CA GLU A 507 -7.51 -0.72 -3.34
C GLU A 507 -8.45 -1.91 -3.19
N TRP A 508 -7.98 -3.01 -2.59
CA TRP A 508 -8.79 -4.17 -2.26
C TRP A 508 -9.90 -3.81 -1.26
N GLN A 509 -9.62 -3.02 -0.22
CA GLN A 509 -10.61 -2.54 0.75
C GLN A 509 -11.75 -1.75 0.08
N ARG A 510 -11.43 -0.93 -0.92
CA ARG A 510 -12.44 -0.18 -1.70
C ARG A 510 -13.36 -1.10 -2.49
N ARG A 511 -12.87 -2.22 -2.98
CA ARG A 511 -13.66 -3.25 -3.69
C ARG A 511 -14.43 -4.15 -2.72
N ASN A 512 -13.91 -4.33 -1.52
CA ASN A 512 -14.43 -5.22 -0.49
C ASN A 512 -14.61 -4.49 0.85
N PRO A 513 -15.53 -3.54 0.96
CA PRO A 513 -15.65 -2.67 2.13
C PRO A 513 -16.02 -3.40 3.44
N THR A 514 -16.50 -4.64 3.33
CA THR A 514 -16.80 -5.50 4.48
C THR A 514 -15.74 -6.55 4.76
N GLY A 515 -14.71 -6.61 3.91
CA GLY A 515 -13.62 -7.56 4.05
C GLY A 515 -12.59 -7.04 5.05
N VAL A 516 -12.54 -7.63 6.23
CA VAL A 516 -11.63 -7.23 7.32
C VAL A 516 -10.84 -8.44 7.83
N PRO A 517 -9.67 -8.21 8.43
CA PRO A 517 -8.97 -9.24 9.20
C PRO A 517 -9.83 -9.78 10.34
N TYR A 518 -9.56 -10.98 10.78
CA TYR A 518 -10.37 -11.64 11.79
C TYR A 518 -10.15 -11.05 13.20
N ASP A 519 -8.91 -10.84 13.60
CA ASP A 519 -8.54 -10.44 14.99
C ASP A 519 -8.26 -8.94 15.05
N LEU A 520 -9.32 -8.14 15.03
CA LEU A 520 -9.23 -6.68 14.95
C LEU A 520 -8.55 -6.02 16.15
N ASP A 521 -8.64 -6.62 17.33
CA ASP A 521 -8.11 -6.05 18.57
C ASP A 521 -6.68 -6.52 18.88
N SER A 522 -6.10 -7.28 17.97
CA SER A 522 -4.72 -7.75 18.08
C SER A 522 -3.73 -6.63 17.94
N VAL A 523 -2.82 -6.53 18.92
CA VAL A 523 -1.81 -5.48 18.97
C VAL A 523 -0.68 -5.76 17.98
N LEU A 524 -0.24 -4.72 17.32
CA LEU A 524 0.82 -4.74 16.30
C LEU A 524 2.16 -4.30 16.92
N SER A 525 2.81 -5.21 17.64
CA SER A 525 4.11 -4.95 18.27
C SER A 525 5.15 -4.47 17.23
N PRO A 526 6.05 -3.50 17.54
CA PRO A 526 6.32 -2.95 18.88
C PRO A 526 5.45 -1.77 19.29
N TRP A 527 4.48 -1.40 18.46
CA TRP A 527 3.56 -0.28 18.76
C TRP A 527 2.36 -0.74 19.57
N SER A 528 1.56 0.21 20.00
CA SER A 528 0.28 -0.02 20.66
C SER A 528 -0.91 -0.05 19.68
N TYR A 529 -0.67 0.09 18.38
CA TYR A 529 -1.71 -0.02 17.36
C TYR A 529 -2.36 -1.40 17.37
N THR A 530 -3.64 -1.44 17.10
CA THR A 530 -4.38 -2.66 16.81
C THR A 530 -4.59 -2.81 15.30
N ILE A 531 -4.99 -4.00 14.85
CA ILE A 531 -5.40 -4.21 13.45
C ILE A 531 -6.54 -3.26 13.08
N ARG A 532 -7.47 -3.02 14.01
CA ARG A 532 -8.60 -2.11 13.84
C ARG A 532 -8.17 -0.69 13.50
N ASP A 533 -7.12 -0.20 14.14
CA ASP A 533 -6.57 1.14 13.89
C ASP A 533 -6.05 1.29 12.46
N MET A 534 -5.66 0.19 11.82
CA MET A 534 -5.07 0.18 10.47
C MET A 534 -6.09 0.10 9.35
N LEU A 535 -7.39 -0.02 9.64
CA LEU A 535 -8.39 -0.24 8.59
C LEU A 535 -8.64 0.99 7.70
N ASP A 536 -8.46 2.19 8.25
CA ASP A 536 -8.76 3.45 7.56
C ASP A 536 -7.52 4.34 7.43
N ILE A 537 -7.00 4.48 6.22
CA ILE A 537 -5.83 5.32 5.94
C ILE A 537 -6.11 6.81 6.14
N SER A 538 -7.36 7.26 6.09
CA SER A 538 -7.70 8.67 6.28
C SER A 538 -7.33 9.17 7.68
N ARG A 539 -7.35 8.28 8.68
CA ARG A 539 -6.91 8.55 10.05
C ARG A 539 -5.44 8.90 10.16
N PHE A 540 -4.63 8.35 9.24
CA PHE A 540 -3.20 8.61 9.15
C PHE A 540 -2.88 9.83 8.29
N GLY A 541 -3.88 10.45 7.69
CA GLY A 541 -3.75 11.65 6.89
C GLY A 541 -2.92 11.46 5.64
N TYR A 542 -3.05 10.31 4.98
CA TYR A 542 -2.49 10.08 3.67
C TYR A 542 -3.52 9.47 2.71
N GLU A 543 -3.24 9.61 1.42
CA GLU A 543 -4.00 9.00 0.33
C GLU A 543 -3.05 8.49 -0.76
N TYR A 544 -3.57 7.62 -1.62
CA TYR A 544 -2.85 7.15 -2.79
C TYR A 544 -3.26 7.91 -4.03
N VAL A 545 -2.29 8.36 -4.80
CA VAL A 545 -2.48 8.97 -6.11
C VAL A 545 -1.51 8.32 -7.11
N ARG A 546 -1.92 8.21 -8.37
CA ARG A 546 -0.98 7.73 -9.39
C ARG A 546 0.11 8.75 -9.63
N CYS A 547 -0.28 9.97 -9.97
CA CYS A 547 0.64 11.10 -10.13
C CYS A 547 0.01 12.35 -9.54
N SER A 548 0.82 13.17 -8.91
CA SER A 548 0.44 14.48 -8.42
C SER A 548 1.43 15.52 -8.94
N PHE A 549 0.90 16.59 -9.50
CA PHE A 549 1.69 17.69 -10.05
C PHE A 549 1.31 18.98 -9.31
N PHE A 550 2.00 19.25 -8.22
CA PHE A 550 1.77 20.44 -7.40
C PHE A 550 2.50 21.64 -7.98
N MET A 551 1.78 22.75 -8.02
CA MET A 551 2.27 24.05 -8.52
C MET A 551 2.01 25.10 -7.46
N PRO A 552 3.06 25.62 -6.80
CA PRO A 552 2.90 26.64 -5.78
C PRO A 552 2.39 27.95 -6.41
N VAL A 553 1.48 28.62 -5.71
CA VAL A 553 0.99 29.96 -6.08
C VAL A 553 1.43 30.97 -5.03
N GLY A 554 1.16 30.69 -3.75
CA GLY A 554 1.45 31.56 -2.62
C GLY A 554 0.21 32.32 -2.14
N MET A 555 0.17 32.56 -0.83
CA MET A 555 -0.97 33.18 -0.15
C MET A 555 -0.89 34.72 -0.11
N GLU A 556 0.22 35.30 -0.56
CA GLU A 556 0.53 36.70 -0.34
C GLU A 556 -0.35 37.66 -1.17
N ALA A 557 -0.70 37.26 -2.38
CA ALA A 557 -1.53 38.04 -3.28
C ALA A 557 -2.75 37.29 -3.77
N PRO A 558 -3.91 37.92 -3.91
CA PRO A 558 -5.06 37.32 -4.55
C PRO A 558 -4.81 37.14 -6.05
N ILE A 559 -5.45 36.11 -6.62
CA ILE A 559 -5.39 35.82 -8.04
C ILE A 559 -6.78 35.87 -8.68
N GLY A 560 -6.88 36.33 -9.90
CA GLY A 560 -8.08 36.16 -10.74
C GLY A 560 -7.90 35.08 -11.80
N ARG A 561 -6.64 34.74 -12.06
CA ARG A 561 -6.28 33.75 -13.08
C ARG A 561 -5.02 32.98 -12.68
N PHE A 562 -5.05 31.70 -12.94
CA PHE A 562 -3.88 30.84 -12.84
C PHE A 562 -3.66 30.12 -14.16
N VAL A 563 -2.42 30.08 -14.65
CA VAL A 563 -2.01 29.31 -15.82
C VAL A 563 -0.78 28.52 -15.43
N SER A 564 -0.89 27.19 -15.48
CA SER A 564 0.22 26.34 -15.14
C SER A 564 1.33 26.38 -16.21
N LYS A 565 2.53 25.96 -15.83
CA LYS A 565 3.49 25.46 -16.82
C LYS A 565 2.94 24.18 -17.46
N PRO A 566 3.39 23.84 -18.70
CA PRO A 566 3.08 22.54 -19.27
C PRO A 566 3.53 21.39 -18.35
N ILE A 567 2.62 20.48 -18.05
CA ILE A 567 2.83 19.31 -17.19
C ILE A 567 3.05 18.12 -18.11
N LYS A 568 4.24 17.52 -18.07
CA LYS A 568 4.54 16.30 -18.84
C LYS A 568 3.81 15.12 -18.24
N ILE A 569 3.06 14.41 -19.07
CA ILE A 569 2.33 13.19 -18.69
C ILE A 569 3.04 12.00 -19.34
N SER A 570 3.72 11.23 -18.53
CA SER A 570 4.38 9.99 -18.97
C SER A 570 3.36 8.95 -19.41
N ASP A 571 3.78 7.97 -20.22
CA ASP A 571 2.88 6.89 -20.65
C ASP A 571 2.32 6.09 -19.46
N LYS A 572 3.08 5.93 -18.39
CA LYS A 572 2.63 5.29 -17.15
C LYS A 572 1.56 6.11 -16.43
N ALA A 573 1.67 7.42 -16.47
CA ALA A 573 0.68 8.32 -15.88
C ALA A 573 -0.68 8.29 -16.62
N ARG A 574 -0.71 7.90 -17.90
CA ARG A 574 -1.94 7.88 -18.72
C ARG A 574 -2.99 6.84 -18.28
N GLY A 575 -2.61 5.85 -17.47
CA GLY A 575 -3.50 4.78 -17.03
C GLY A 575 -4.47 5.16 -15.91
N PHE A 576 -4.68 6.43 -15.61
CA PHE A 576 -5.56 6.89 -14.52
C PHE A 576 -7.05 6.65 -14.83
N SER A 577 -7.81 6.38 -13.79
CA SER A 577 -9.29 6.27 -13.85
C SER A 577 -9.97 7.61 -13.60
N LYS A 578 -9.36 8.49 -12.80
CA LYS A 578 -9.87 9.79 -12.42
C LYS A 578 -8.77 10.85 -12.48
N ALA A 579 -9.13 12.06 -12.91
CA ALA A 579 -8.26 13.24 -12.82
C ALA A 579 -8.99 14.35 -12.09
N GLU A 580 -8.33 15.00 -11.15
CA GLU A 580 -8.88 16.15 -10.44
C GLU A 580 -7.88 17.31 -10.38
N ILE A 581 -8.39 18.53 -10.49
CA ILE A 581 -7.67 19.72 -10.11
C ILE A 581 -8.00 20.00 -8.66
N ARG A 582 -6.99 20.23 -7.84
CA ARG A 582 -7.15 20.57 -6.45
C ARG A 582 -6.55 21.96 -6.21
N MET A 583 -7.34 22.86 -5.61
CA MET A 583 -6.90 24.15 -5.12
C MET A 583 -6.66 24.01 -3.62
N HIS A 584 -5.43 24.30 -3.20
CA HIS A 584 -4.96 24.02 -1.85
C HIS A 584 -5.11 25.24 -0.97
N TRP A 585 -5.67 25.02 0.23
CA TRP A 585 -5.68 25.96 1.33
C TRP A 585 -6.33 27.30 1.00
N VAL A 586 -7.52 27.26 0.38
CA VAL A 586 -8.31 28.44 0.05
C VAL A 586 -8.99 28.98 1.31
N PRO A 587 -8.68 30.19 1.77
CA PRO A 587 -9.37 30.81 2.91
C PRO A 587 -10.83 31.10 2.57
N GLN A 588 -11.62 31.39 3.59
CA GLN A 588 -12.99 31.86 3.40
C GLN A 588 -12.99 33.13 2.55
N LEU A 589 -13.77 33.11 1.49
CA LEU A 589 -13.90 34.26 0.59
C LEU A 589 -14.99 35.21 1.09
N VAL A 590 -14.78 36.51 0.88
CA VAL A 590 -15.76 37.51 1.26
C VAL A 590 -16.95 37.58 0.29
N ARG A 591 -16.81 37.08 -0.92
CA ARG A 591 -17.86 37.00 -1.94
C ARG A 591 -17.84 35.66 -2.64
N SER A 592 -19.02 35.20 -3.07
CA SER A 592 -19.14 33.99 -3.86
C SER A 592 -18.58 34.16 -5.26
N CYS A 593 -17.95 33.12 -5.79
CA CYS A 593 -17.43 33.11 -7.15
C CYS A 593 -17.52 31.71 -7.78
N PHE A 594 -17.27 31.65 -9.07
CA PHE A 594 -17.04 30.42 -9.82
C PHE A 594 -15.58 30.37 -10.24
N VAL A 595 -14.97 29.20 -10.15
CA VAL A 595 -13.66 28.95 -10.73
C VAL A 595 -13.84 28.03 -11.92
N ARG A 596 -13.68 28.56 -13.14
CA ARG A 596 -13.74 27.80 -14.39
C ARG A 596 -12.38 27.21 -14.70
N ALA A 597 -12.35 25.97 -15.15
CA ALA A 597 -11.13 25.29 -15.53
C ALA A 597 -11.11 24.95 -17.02
N PHE A 598 -9.94 25.12 -17.62
CA PHE A 598 -9.68 24.75 -19.01
C PHE A 598 -8.38 23.94 -19.07
N ILE A 599 -8.32 22.96 -19.99
CA ILE A 599 -7.14 22.14 -20.24
C ILE A 599 -6.58 22.50 -21.61
N ASN A 600 -5.27 22.81 -21.67
CA ASN A 600 -4.56 23.21 -22.89
C ASN A 600 -5.18 24.42 -23.61
N GLN A 601 -5.71 25.36 -22.85
CA GLN A 601 -6.22 26.65 -23.37
C GLN A 601 -5.73 27.81 -22.49
N PRO A 602 -4.43 28.16 -22.57
CA PRO A 602 -3.84 29.18 -21.70
C PRO A 602 -4.40 30.59 -21.98
N GLY A 603 -4.97 30.84 -23.16
CA GLY A 603 -5.60 32.09 -23.52
C GLY A 603 -7.07 32.24 -23.11
N ALA A 604 -7.67 31.24 -22.42
CA ALA A 604 -9.06 31.36 -22.00
C ALA A 604 -9.29 32.57 -21.07
N ASP A 605 -10.43 33.20 -21.18
CA ASP A 605 -10.88 34.34 -20.40
C ASP A 605 -12.38 34.25 -20.05
N ALA A 606 -12.94 35.29 -19.42
CA ALA A 606 -14.34 35.31 -19.02
C ALA A 606 -15.33 35.19 -20.20
N SER A 607 -14.91 35.63 -21.39
CA SER A 607 -15.71 35.60 -22.63
C SER A 607 -15.58 34.28 -23.39
N THR A 608 -14.62 33.41 -23.00
CA THR A 608 -14.40 32.15 -23.65
C THR A 608 -15.63 31.26 -23.55
N ASP A 609 -16.12 30.80 -24.71
CA ASP A 609 -17.28 29.92 -24.76
C ASP A 609 -17.00 28.61 -24.02
N ILE A 610 -17.95 28.23 -23.17
CA ILE A 610 -17.91 26.99 -22.38
C ILE A 610 -18.79 25.90 -22.99
N ARG A 611 -19.66 26.24 -23.95
CA ARG A 611 -20.49 25.28 -24.68
C ARG A 611 -19.67 24.68 -25.82
N ASP A 612 -19.72 23.40 -25.94
CA ASP A 612 -19.02 22.65 -27.00
C ASP A 612 -17.50 22.88 -27.09
N ASN A 613 -16.91 23.52 -26.08
CA ASN A 613 -15.48 23.76 -26.00
C ASN A 613 -14.75 22.50 -25.51
N PRO A 614 -13.93 21.84 -26.35
CA PRO A 614 -13.23 20.62 -25.97
C PRO A 614 -12.22 20.83 -24.84
N HIS A 615 -11.77 22.07 -24.63
CA HIS A 615 -10.81 22.45 -23.60
C HIS A 615 -11.47 22.78 -22.25
N TYR A 616 -12.78 23.06 -22.26
CA TYR A 616 -13.49 23.33 -21.03
C TYR A 616 -13.59 22.09 -20.16
N ALA A 617 -13.09 22.19 -18.93
CA ALA A 617 -12.99 21.06 -18.02
C ALA A 617 -14.05 21.10 -16.90
N GLY A 618 -14.80 22.19 -16.81
CA GLY A 618 -15.82 22.34 -15.79
C GLY A 618 -15.60 23.57 -14.91
N TYR A 619 -16.38 23.69 -13.85
CA TYR A 619 -16.25 24.73 -12.86
C TYR A 619 -16.59 24.22 -11.48
N LEU A 620 -16.13 24.96 -10.48
CA LEU A 620 -16.63 24.81 -9.11
C LEU A 620 -17.15 26.17 -8.61
N ALA A 621 -18.12 26.13 -7.71
CA ALA A 621 -18.61 27.31 -7.02
C ALA A 621 -17.99 27.38 -5.63
N ILE A 622 -17.45 28.53 -5.27
CA ILE A 622 -17.00 28.80 -3.91
C ILE A 622 -18.00 29.76 -3.30
N PHE A 623 -18.65 29.32 -2.24
CA PHE A 623 -19.59 30.13 -1.50
C PHE A 623 -18.85 31.08 -0.59
N GLY A 624 -18.93 32.38 -0.90
CA GLY A 624 -18.35 33.44 -0.10
C GLY A 624 -19.22 33.71 1.12
N HIS A 625 -18.56 34.05 2.19
CA HIS A 625 -19.20 34.49 3.43
C HIS A 625 -18.64 35.89 3.78
N GLY A 626 -19.48 36.86 3.83
CA GLY A 626 -19.10 38.20 4.23
C GLY A 626 -18.69 38.28 5.71
N ASP A 627 -19.19 39.24 6.41
CA ASP A 627 -18.93 39.34 7.84
C ASP A 627 -19.45 38.12 8.59
N CYS A 628 -18.63 37.60 9.49
CA CYS A 628 -19.00 36.46 10.30
C CYS A 628 -19.68 36.91 11.60
N TYR A 629 -20.88 36.41 11.81
CA TYR A 629 -21.64 36.62 13.05
C TYR A 629 -21.93 35.27 13.69
N GLY A 630 -21.44 35.05 14.90
CA GLY A 630 -21.67 33.81 15.60
C GLY A 630 -21.22 33.84 17.06
N GLY A 631 -21.52 32.80 17.79
CA GLY A 631 -21.07 32.63 19.18
C GLY A 631 -19.54 32.45 19.27
N PRO A 632 -19.00 32.36 20.46
CA PRO A 632 -17.57 32.14 20.69
C PRO A 632 -17.05 30.93 19.92
N GLY A 633 -15.92 31.09 19.25
CA GLY A 633 -15.30 30.05 18.43
C GLY A 633 -15.82 29.92 16.99
N HIS A 634 -17.01 30.47 16.69
CA HIS A 634 -17.61 30.34 15.34
C HIS A 634 -16.87 31.15 14.28
N CYS A 635 -16.44 32.35 14.64
CA CYS A 635 -15.77 33.29 13.73
C CYS A 635 -14.26 33.40 13.97
N ASP A 636 -13.71 32.63 14.90
CA ASP A 636 -12.29 32.68 15.20
C ASP A 636 -11.47 32.28 13.97
N LEU A 637 -10.47 33.08 13.66
CA LEU A 637 -9.51 32.70 12.62
C LEU A 637 -8.65 31.54 13.14
N PRO A 638 -8.70 30.39 12.48
CA PRO A 638 -7.78 29.32 12.83
C PRO A 638 -6.35 29.77 12.53
N PRO A 639 -5.35 29.25 13.25
CA PRO A 639 -3.96 29.51 12.88
C PRO A 639 -3.70 29.06 11.46
N SER A 640 -2.84 29.76 10.76
CA SER A 640 -2.49 29.49 9.36
C SER A 640 -1.94 28.06 9.12
N ARG A 641 -1.45 27.41 10.20
CA ARG A 641 -1.07 26.00 10.23
C ARG A 641 -1.55 25.41 11.55
N ALA A 642 -2.14 24.23 11.46
CA ALA A 642 -2.47 23.46 12.64
C ALA A 642 -1.20 23.20 13.45
N ARG A 643 -1.28 23.44 14.75
CA ARG A 643 -0.23 23.03 15.67
C ARG A 643 -0.48 21.58 16.07
N PRO A 644 0.56 20.80 16.32
CA PRO A 644 0.36 19.56 17.06
C PRO A 644 -0.44 19.86 18.32
N PHE A 645 -1.51 19.11 18.59
CA PHE A 645 -2.42 19.29 19.73
C PHE A 645 -3.44 20.46 19.64
N ASP A 646 -3.67 21.07 18.47
CA ASP A 646 -4.77 22.00 18.30
C ASP A 646 -6.09 21.22 18.13
N GLU A 647 -6.86 21.08 19.18
CA GLU A 647 -8.14 20.34 19.23
C GLU A 647 -9.36 21.23 18.92
N ARG A 648 -9.15 22.46 18.48
CA ARG A 648 -10.27 23.36 18.18
C ARG A 648 -11.05 22.85 16.97
N PRO A 649 -12.38 22.84 17.05
CA PRO A 649 -13.20 22.44 15.94
C PRO A 649 -13.00 23.37 14.73
N ARG A 650 -13.06 22.81 13.53
CA ARG A 650 -13.06 23.61 12.30
C ARG A 650 -14.33 24.43 12.22
N ASN A 651 -14.19 25.63 11.72
CA ASN A 651 -15.30 26.54 11.44
C ASN A 651 -15.27 27.00 9.98
N HIS A 652 -16.20 27.86 9.57
CA HIS A 652 -16.26 28.30 8.19
C HIS A 652 -15.10 29.21 7.76
N ASN A 653 -14.36 29.81 8.68
CA ASN A 653 -13.14 30.57 8.38
C ASN A 653 -11.91 29.69 8.20
N THR A 654 -12.01 28.40 8.53
CA THR A 654 -10.90 27.45 8.28
C THR A 654 -10.63 27.34 6.79
N PRO A 655 -9.40 27.59 6.31
CA PRO A 655 -9.05 27.39 4.91
C PRO A 655 -9.36 25.96 4.44
N ARG A 656 -9.85 25.82 3.23
CA ARG A 656 -10.30 24.53 2.68
C ARG A 656 -9.67 24.27 1.33
N ASN A 657 -9.62 22.98 1.02
CA ASN A 657 -9.20 22.53 -0.28
C ASN A 657 -10.43 22.31 -1.16
N HIS A 658 -10.38 22.80 -2.38
CA HIS A 658 -11.45 22.62 -3.35
C HIS A 658 -11.01 21.68 -4.46
N ARG A 659 -11.91 20.78 -4.88
CA ARG A 659 -11.64 19.76 -5.88
C ARG A 659 -12.57 19.91 -7.07
N LEU A 660 -12.03 19.76 -8.25
CA LEU A 660 -12.78 19.75 -9.51
C LEU A 660 -12.41 18.50 -10.30
N ASP A 661 -13.41 17.68 -10.59
CA ASP A 661 -13.23 16.51 -11.48
C ASP A 661 -13.03 17.00 -12.92
N VAL A 662 -11.88 16.70 -13.49
CA VAL A 662 -11.49 17.04 -14.85
C VAL A 662 -11.20 15.81 -15.70
N THR A 663 -11.61 14.63 -15.23
CA THR A 663 -11.29 13.33 -15.83
C THR A 663 -11.56 13.30 -17.33
N LYS A 664 -12.80 13.66 -17.73
CA LYS A 664 -13.18 13.61 -19.13
C LYS A 664 -12.39 14.57 -20.01
N ALA A 665 -12.04 15.76 -19.50
CA ALA A 665 -11.29 16.75 -20.23
C ALA A 665 -9.83 16.30 -20.43
N VAL A 666 -9.18 15.82 -19.37
CA VAL A 666 -7.80 15.32 -19.44
C VAL A 666 -7.71 14.08 -20.32
N GLN A 667 -8.62 13.10 -20.16
CA GLN A 667 -8.68 11.91 -21.01
C GLN A 667 -8.87 12.26 -22.49
N ARG A 668 -9.73 13.25 -22.79
CA ARG A 668 -9.97 13.73 -24.16
C ARG A 668 -8.69 14.30 -24.77
N MET A 669 -7.95 15.14 -24.03
CA MET A 669 -6.70 15.72 -24.50
C MET A 669 -5.61 14.67 -24.71
N LEU A 670 -5.54 13.68 -23.82
CA LEU A 670 -4.52 12.62 -23.87
C LEU A 670 -4.90 11.45 -24.79
N LYS A 671 -6.09 11.45 -25.40
CA LYS A 671 -6.50 10.43 -26.39
C LYS A 671 -5.57 10.41 -27.59
N ASP A 672 -5.12 11.58 -28.02
CA ASP A 672 -4.03 11.67 -28.99
C ASP A 672 -2.69 11.39 -28.29
N ARG A 673 -2.05 10.29 -28.65
CA ARG A 673 -0.75 9.91 -28.09
C ARG A 673 0.38 10.89 -28.39
N LYS A 674 0.19 11.79 -29.35
CA LYS A 674 1.15 12.87 -29.64
C LYS A 674 1.11 13.99 -28.60
N VAL A 675 0.00 14.11 -27.87
CA VAL A 675 -0.12 15.08 -26.77
C VAL A 675 0.55 14.47 -25.52
N SER A 676 1.71 14.98 -25.17
CA SER A 676 2.49 14.54 -24.01
C SER A 676 2.44 15.52 -22.84
N GLU A 677 1.76 16.65 -23.01
CA GLU A 677 1.71 17.71 -22.01
C GLU A 677 0.28 18.19 -21.78
N VAL A 678 -0.02 18.51 -20.53
CA VAL A 678 -1.27 19.12 -20.08
C VAL A 678 -0.98 20.46 -19.42
N GLN A 679 -1.74 21.48 -19.77
CA GLN A 679 -1.65 22.79 -19.15
C GLN A 679 -3.01 23.17 -18.57
N ILE A 680 -3.03 23.68 -17.34
CA ILE A 680 -4.24 24.06 -16.62
C ILE A 680 -4.40 25.57 -16.65
N THR A 681 -5.60 26.02 -16.97
CA THR A 681 -6.01 27.41 -16.78
C THR A 681 -7.21 27.47 -15.85
N LEU A 682 -7.09 28.22 -14.76
CA LEU A 682 -8.20 28.52 -13.84
C LEU A 682 -8.55 29.98 -13.96
N LEU A 683 -9.85 30.31 -14.03
CA LEU A 683 -10.38 31.64 -14.07
C LEU A 683 -11.38 31.86 -12.95
N VAL A 684 -11.19 32.90 -12.17
CA VAL A 684 -12.12 33.29 -11.12
C VAL A 684 -13.16 34.24 -11.72
N ILE A 685 -14.41 33.82 -11.70
CA ILE A 685 -15.55 34.54 -12.31
C ILE A 685 -16.53 34.91 -11.20
N GLY A 686 -16.82 36.18 -11.10
CA GLY A 686 -17.83 36.71 -10.18
C GLY A 686 -19.27 36.29 -10.57
N VAL A 687 -20.20 36.58 -9.70
CA VAL A 687 -21.64 36.36 -9.94
C VAL A 687 -22.21 37.19 -11.06
N ASP A 688 -21.52 38.29 -11.44
CA ASP A 688 -21.81 39.15 -12.58
C ASP A 688 -21.19 38.70 -13.91
N TYR A 689 -20.63 37.45 -13.90
CA TYR A 689 -19.92 36.84 -15.03
C TYR A 689 -18.66 37.55 -15.51
N ARG A 690 -18.09 38.44 -14.68
CA ARG A 690 -16.80 39.10 -14.95
C ARG A 690 -15.68 38.41 -14.20
N GLU A 691 -14.46 38.59 -14.69
CA GLU A 691 -13.26 38.10 -14.04
C GLU A 691 -13.01 38.85 -12.73
N GLU A 692 -12.90 38.11 -11.62
CA GLU A 692 -12.56 38.66 -10.31
C GLU A 692 -11.07 38.53 -10.06
N LYS A 693 -10.39 39.67 -9.92
CA LYS A 693 -8.91 39.70 -9.83
C LYS A 693 -8.38 39.66 -8.40
N ASP A 694 -9.20 40.04 -7.42
CA ASP A 694 -8.75 40.32 -6.05
C ASP A 694 -9.43 39.43 -5.00
N LEU A 695 -9.93 38.28 -5.40
CA LEU A 695 -10.78 37.48 -4.53
C LEU A 695 -10.13 36.19 -4.04
N LEU A 696 -9.55 35.41 -4.95
CA LEU A 696 -9.09 34.07 -4.63
C LEU A 696 -7.63 34.07 -4.13
N ARG A 697 -7.41 33.53 -2.94
CA ARG A 697 -6.07 33.22 -2.40
C ARG A 697 -5.95 31.76 -2.22
N LEU A 698 -4.78 31.17 -2.48
CA LEU A 698 -4.51 29.76 -2.28
C LEU A 698 -3.01 29.47 -2.22
N GLU A 699 -2.65 28.40 -1.54
CA GLU A 699 -1.25 27.98 -1.42
C GLU A 699 -0.71 27.43 -2.75
N GLY A 700 -1.54 26.71 -3.48
CA GLY A 700 -1.14 26.10 -4.75
C GLY A 700 -2.29 25.43 -5.48
N VAL A 701 -1.98 24.94 -6.66
CA VAL A 701 -2.87 24.12 -7.50
C VAL A 701 -2.17 22.83 -7.79
N SER A 702 -2.87 21.70 -7.72
CA SER A 702 -2.34 20.43 -8.23
C SER A 702 -3.26 19.79 -9.26
N LEU A 703 -2.65 19.07 -10.20
CA LEU A 703 -3.32 18.07 -11.01
C LEU A 703 -3.02 16.72 -10.40
N ASN A 704 -4.04 16.00 -9.97
CA ASN A 704 -3.91 14.66 -9.41
C ASN A 704 -4.53 13.65 -10.36
N LEU A 705 -3.77 12.65 -10.73
CA LEU A 705 -4.23 11.48 -11.48
C LEU A 705 -4.38 10.33 -10.49
N LEU A 706 -5.55 9.72 -10.45
CA LEU A 706 -5.97 8.72 -9.47
C LEU A 706 -6.29 7.40 -10.17
N ASP A 707 -6.11 6.29 -9.47
CA ASP A 707 -6.49 4.95 -9.93
C ASP A 707 -7.95 4.61 -9.67
#